data_4277bf4155b7b06228caf18aa495dfca
#
_entry.id   4277bf4155b7b06228caf18aa495dfca
#
_cell.length_a   1.000
_cell.length_b   1.000
_cell.length_c   1.000
_cell.angle_alpha   90.00
_cell.angle_beta   90.00
_cell.angle_gamma   90.00
#
_symmetry.space_group_name_H-M   'P 1'
#
loop_
_entity.id
_entity.type
_entity.pdbx_description
1 polymer ?
#
loop_
_entity_poly.entity_id
_entity_poly.type
_entity_poly.pdbx_seq_one_letter_code
_entity_poly.pdbx_strand_id
1 'polypeptide(L)'
;MKQKLVITGALLGVLSLPYAAYADTPMQMLIVTPTRFPDVTGSTPVDVTVITADEIRKSAARTLPALLSEYAGIQVRSDDGTPDMAIDMRGFGMTGNQNTLVLLDGQPLNDIQLTSIRWSSIPLASIQRIEIMNGSGAVLYGGGATGGTINIITKNPGKEMHGSAGVGLGSYGTKEWQLALSGSGKRVGMRVTASGLDSSNYRANNDISQKNMDADVRTNAGHGDVVLKFGADNQSLRYPGARTVDPSIGLNQLVTDPSGTSTPLDYGKSDGGHVSLGTTQQFDFGQMASEISYRNTKQQAYFDYYCSGCGGSYLNTDLNLLSFTPRVKIPFQLGDSGNEMVVGVDIADWNYDSIRSTSPTTLSTPTAHILATQSNRALYLQNISQLGTDTMLTLGARSQQVVYRARDTVNPAAYASGDQSRTVNAYEIGLRQKLNQDLSLFGRVGRSFRIATVDEIFNQYGVCDPVSYVCNSKISILEPQTSQDSEVGIDYQDGKNTLRAAIFQMKLNNEIYYNSLAGTNMNLAPTRRSGLELEGMHYYTDALSVAASYSYTVAKFREGTYGGINVAGDSIPLVPRQRFSLSPSWKVSDKTTLSGNANYVGQQYFDNDPANTFGQKMPAYATVDLKLSHQEGSWLLAATVNNLFNRQYFTYGVASTFTPGRYNAYPMQQRNFLLNATYTF
;
A
#
# COMPACT_ATOMS: atom_id res chain seq x y z
N MET A 1 -7.67 -38.30 19.79
CA MET A 1 -9.10 -37.95 19.92
C MET A 1 -9.36 -36.79 18.94
N LYS A 2 -10.20 -37.07 17.91
CA LYS A 2 -10.51 -36.12 16.82
C LYS A 2 -11.56 -35.12 17.31
N GLN A 3 -11.23 -33.84 17.39
CA GLN A 3 -12.26 -32.78 17.39
C GLN A 3 -12.32 -32.18 15.99
N LYS A 4 -13.35 -32.59 15.25
CA LYS A 4 -13.82 -31.92 14.05
C LYS A 4 -14.55 -30.67 14.47
N LEU A 5 -14.03 -29.49 14.15
CA LEU A 5 -14.76 -28.24 14.27
C LEU A 5 -15.70 -28.11 13.08
N VAL A 6 -16.99 -28.29 13.33
CA VAL A 6 -18.08 -28.07 12.38
C VAL A 6 -18.36 -26.56 12.34
N ILE A 7 -17.85 -25.85 11.35
CA ILE A 7 -18.30 -24.52 10.95
C ILE A 7 -18.91 -24.65 9.55
N THR A 8 -20.06 -25.27 9.48
CA THR A 8 -20.86 -25.35 8.25
C THR A 8 -22.32 -25.16 8.67
N GLY A 9 -22.79 -23.92 8.79
CA GLY A 9 -24.20 -23.72 9.12
C GLY A 9 -24.67 -22.31 9.44
N ALA A 10 -23.83 -21.28 9.34
CA ALA A 10 -24.26 -19.91 9.72
C ALA A 10 -24.47 -18.92 8.56
N LEU A 11 -24.25 -19.32 7.30
CA LEU A 11 -24.30 -18.39 6.16
C LEU A 11 -25.61 -18.45 5.34
N LEU A 12 -26.57 -19.31 5.67
CA LEU A 12 -27.80 -19.49 4.87
C LEU A 12 -29.10 -19.09 5.60
N GLY A 13 -29.04 -18.51 6.79
CA GLY A 13 -30.21 -18.19 7.62
C GLY A 13 -30.71 -16.75 7.61
N VAL A 14 -30.10 -15.82 6.87
CA VAL A 14 -30.41 -14.36 6.96
C VAL A 14 -31.27 -13.84 5.80
N LEU A 15 -31.73 -14.67 4.90
CA LEU A 15 -32.40 -14.23 3.63
C LEU A 15 -33.93 -14.17 3.69
N SER A 16 -34.57 -14.20 4.84
CA SER A 16 -36.04 -14.10 4.92
C SER A 16 -36.50 -13.17 6.04
N LEU A 17 -36.45 -11.85 5.80
CA LEU A 17 -37.23 -10.86 6.56
C LEU A 17 -38.10 -10.03 5.60
N PRO A 18 -39.32 -9.59 6.00
CA PRO A 18 -40.32 -9.05 5.12
C PRO A 18 -39.97 -7.68 4.55
N TYR A 19 -40.26 -7.49 3.27
CA TYR A 19 -40.14 -6.24 2.51
C TYR A 19 -40.99 -5.13 3.13
N ALA A 20 -40.35 -4.08 3.63
CA ALA A 20 -40.96 -2.77 3.82
C ALA A 20 -40.43 -1.85 2.69
N ALA A 21 -41.36 -1.28 1.93
CA ALA A 21 -41.01 -0.33 0.86
C ALA A 21 -40.48 0.97 1.48
N TYR A 22 -39.24 1.31 1.18
CA TYR A 22 -38.60 2.57 1.58
C TYR A 22 -38.23 3.38 0.33
N ALA A 23 -38.30 4.71 0.48
CA ALA A 23 -37.99 5.66 -0.58
C ALA A 23 -36.52 5.58 -1.01
N ASP A 24 -36.30 5.53 -2.34
CA ASP A 24 -34.97 5.56 -2.94
C ASP A 24 -34.24 6.85 -2.57
N THR A 25 -33.17 6.73 -1.79
CA THR A 25 -32.16 7.79 -1.69
C THR A 25 -31.24 7.62 -2.91
N PRO A 26 -31.18 8.58 -3.84
CA PRO A 26 -30.33 8.44 -5.01
C PRO A 26 -28.88 8.32 -4.57
N MET A 27 -28.22 7.21 -4.97
CA MET A 27 -26.82 6.98 -4.74
C MET A 27 -26.01 8.07 -5.46
N GLN A 28 -25.17 8.80 -4.75
CA GLN A 28 -24.33 9.84 -5.35
C GLN A 28 -23.39 9.21 -6.38
N MET A 29 -23.39 9.75 -7.60
CA MET A 29 -22.42 9.37 -8.63
C MET A 29 -21.01 9.67 -8.11
N LEU A 30 -20.21 8.64 -7.86
CA LEU A 30 -18.83 8.76 -7.43
C LEU A 30 -17.93 9.05 -8.64
N ILE A 31 -17.06 10.05 -8.50
CA ILE A 31 -16.02 10.35 -9.49
C ILE A 31 -14.78 9.55 -9.12
N VAL A 32 -14.19 8.83 -10.09
CA VAL A 32 -12.97 8.03 -9.96
C VAL A 32 -11.94 8.44 -11.01
N THR A 33 -10.69 8.05 -10.84
CA THR A 33 -9.59 8.42 -11.76
C THR A 33 -8.87 7.22 -12.39
N PRO A 34 -9.57 6.14 -12.78
CA PRO A 34 -8.93 4.94 -13.30
C PRO A 34 -8.27 5.16 -14.67
N THR A 35 -8.65 6.22 -15.40
CA THR A 35 -8.03 6.63 -16.67
C THR A 35 -7.01 7.75 -16.50
N ARG A 36 -6.66 8.12 -15.24
CA ARG A 36 -5.86 9.31 -14.88
C ARG A 36 -6.59 10.64 -15.20
N PHE A 37 -7.87 10.58 -15.52
CA PHE A 37 -8.80 11.70 -15.61
C PHE A 37 -10.02 11.42 -14.72
N PRO A 38 -10.74 12.46 -14.26
CA PRO A 38 -11.97 12.26 -13.51
C PRO A 38 -13.04 11.59 -14.38
N ASP A 39 -13.53 10.43 -13.97
CA ASP A 39 -14.58 9.67 -14.62
C ASP A 39 -15.67 9.27 -13.62
N VAL A 40 -16.84 8.88 -14.11
CA VAL A 40 -17.93 8.38 -13.27
C VAL A 40 -17.72 6.90 -12.97
N THR A 41 -17.94 6.48 -11.72
CA THR A 41 -17.87 5.06 -11.33
C THR A 41 -18.77 4.20 -12.24
N GLY A 42 -18.21 3.09 -12.74
CA GLY A 42 -18.92 2.20 -13.66
C GLY A 42 -18.91 2.63 -15.13
N SER A 43 -18.35 3.81 -15.46
CA SER A 43 -18.11 4.25 -16.84
C SER A 43 -16.83 3.68 -17.45
N THR A 44 -16.07 2.90 -16.69
CA THR A 44 -14.83 2.25 -17.15
C THR A 44 -14.91 0.75 -16.92
N PRO A 45 -14.28 -0.07 -17.78
CA PRO A 45 -14.21 -1.53 -17.58
C PRO A 45 -13.21 -1.93 -16.50
N VAL A 46 -12.38 -1.01 -16.01
CA VAL A 46 -11.52 -1.25 -14.85
C VAL A 46 -12.36 -1.17 -13.59
N ASP A 47 -12.25 -2.20 -12.80
CA ASP A 47 -12.97 -2.26 -11.54
C ASP A 47 -12.19 -1.53 -10.44
N VAL A 48 -12.87 -0.58 -9.79
CA VAL A 48 -12.31 0.28 -8.76
C VAL A 48 -13.18 0.21 -7.51
N THR A 49 -12.62 -0.31 -6.42
CA THR A 49 -13.21 -0.13 -5.09
C THR A 49 -12.91 1.28 -4.60
N VAL A 50 -13.94 2.02 -4.20
CA VAL A 50 -13.81 3.39 -3.69
C VAL A 50 -14.15 3.44 -2.22
N ILE A 51 -13.20 3.91 -1.41
CA ILE A 51 -13.41 4.21 0.01
C ILE A 51 -13.66 5.72 0.14
N THR A 52 -14.85 6.10 0.52
CA THR A 52 -15.27 7.49 0.64
C THR A 52 -14.78 8.15 1.93
N ALA A 53 -14.75 9.48 1.98
CA ALA A 53 -14.44 10.22 3.22
C ALA A 53 -15.40 9.88 4.38
N ASP A 54 -16.64 9.51 4.08
CA ASP A 54 -17.63 9.10 5.08
C ASP A 54 -17.29 7.72 5.68
N GLU A 55 -16.92 6.76 4.84
CA GLU A 55 -16.46 5.43 5.28
C GLU A 55 -15.16 5.54 6.09
N ILE A 56 -14.19 6.36 5.63
CA ILE A 56 -12.96 6.65 6.39
C ILE A 56 -13.29 7.21 7.78
N ARG A 57 -14.22 8.16 7.85
CA ARG A 57 -14.63 8.78 9.11
C ARG A 57 -15.33 7.79 10.05
N LYS A 58 -16.14 6.87 9.50
CA LYS A 58 -16.87 5.85 10.26
C LYS A 58 -15.98 4.70 10.71
N SER A 59 -14.94 4.33 9.94
CA SER A 59 -14.05 3.22 10.28
C SER A 59 -13.41 3.39 11.66
N ALA A 60 -13.21 2.28 12.37
CA ALA A 60 -12.45 2.20 13.61
C ALA A 60 -10.92 2.21 13.38
N ALA A 61 -10.47 2.13 12.15
CA ALA A 61 -9.05 2.18 11.78
C ALA A 61 -8.42 3.52 12.16
N ARG A 62 -7.25 3.48 12.80
CA ARG A 62 -6.47 4.66 13.20
C ARG A 62 -5.42 5.05 12.18
N THR A 63 -5.01 4.12 11.34
CA THR A 63 -3.98 4.32 10.32
C THR A 63 -4.49 3.91 8.95
N LEU A 64 -3.89 4.46 7.92
CA LEU A 64 -4.25 4.12 6.54
C LEU A 64 -4.03 2.64 6.21
N PRO A 65 -2.91 1.97 6.61
CA PRO A 65 -2.77 0.53 6.44
C PRO A 65 -3.86 -0.29 7.15
N ALA A 66 -4.25 0.09 8.38
CA ALA A 66 -5.33 -0.59 9.09
C ALA A 66 -6.66 -0.49 8.34
N LEU A 67 -7.00 0.70 7.81
CA LEU A 67 -8.19 0.89 6.97
C LEU A 67 -8.14 0.03 5.71
N LEU A 68 -7.02 0.04 4.99
CA LEU A 68 -6.85 -0.75 3.77
C LEU A 68 -6.96 -2.25 4.02
N SER A 69 -6.59 -2.73 5.21
CA SER A 69 -6.72 -4.13 5.60
C SER A 69 -8.18 -4.61 5.75
N GLU A 70 -9.15 -3.71 5.78
CA GLU A 70 -10.59 -4.04 5.79
C GLU A 70 -11.10 -4.51 4.43
N TYR A 71 -10.32 -4.33 3.34
CA TYR A 71 -10.70 -4.60 1.95
C TYR A 71 -10.10 -5.91 1.43
N ALA A 72 -10.78 -6.55 0.46
CA ALA A 72 -10.36 -7.83 -0.07
C ALA A 72 -9.02 -7.73 -0.81
N GLY A 73 -8.23 -8.82 -0.76
CA GLY A 73 -6.95 -8.90 -1.46
C GLY A 73 -5.81 -8.12 -0.85
N ILE A 74 -6.04 -7.25 0.16
CA ILE A 74 -5.00 -6.41 0.77
C ILE A 74 -4.55 -6.99 2.12
N GLN A 75 -3.29 -7.35 2.22
CA GLN A 75 -2.64 -7.74 3.47
C GLN A 75 -1.69 -6.65 3.95
N VAL A 76 -1.65 -6.45 5.26
CA VAL A 76 -0.79 -5.48 5.93
C VAL A 76 0.12 -6.20 6.92
N ARG A 77 1.41 -5.86 6.93
CA ARG A 77 2.41 -6.41 7.85
C ARG A 77 3.24 -5.30 8.49
N SER A 78 3.53 -5.47 9.76
CA SER A 78 4.58 -4.70 10.45
C SER A 78 5.81 -5.59 10.59
N ASP A 79 6.85 -5.28 9.86
CA ASP A 79 8.12 -6.01 9.83
C ASP A 79 9.23 -5.34 10.66
N ASP A 80 8.94 -4.17 11.23
CA ASP A 80 9.84 -3.41 12.08
C ASP A 80 9.22 -2.88 13.39
N GLY A 81 7.90 -3.09 13.57
CA GLY A 81 7.14 -2.62 14.74
C GLY A 81 6.72 -1.15 14.65
N THR A 82 6.83 -0.51 13.47
CA THR A 82 6.45 0.88 13.22
C THR A 82 5.06 1.00 12.56
N PRO A 83 4.49 2.21 12.45
CA PRO A 83 3.22 2.43 11.74
C PRO A 83 3.36 2.36 10.20
N ASP A 84 4.59 2.40 9.66
CA ASP A 84 4.85 2.36 8.22
C ASP A 84 4.86 0.92 7.70
N MET A 85 3.70 0.28 7.80
CA MET A 85 3.50 -1.13 7.51
C MET A 85 3.63 -1.44 6.02
N ALA A 86 4.12 -2.63 5.71
CA ALA A 86 4.15 -3.17 4.37
C ALA A 86 2.74 -3.55 3.90
N ILE A 87 2.41 -3.22 2.64
CA ILE A 87 1.17 -3.62 1.98
C ILE A 87 1.46 -4.62 0.89
N ASP A 88 0.66 -5.66 0.83
CA ASP A 88 0.72 -6.72 -0.17
C ASP A 88 -0.67 -6.94 -0.77
N MET A 89 -0.79 -6.76 -2.08
CA MET A 89 -1.99 -7.09 -2.83
C MET A 89 -1.77 -8.40 -3.59
N ARG A 90 -2.69 -9.37 -3.42
CA ARG A 90 -2.70 -10.66 -4.14
C ARG A 90 -1.53 -11.61 -3.85
N GLY A 91 -0.80 -11.43 -2.74
CA GLY A 91 0.10 -12.45 -2.19
C GLY A 91 1.51 -12.48 -2.79
N PHE A 92 2.23 -11.39 -2.71
CA PHE A 92 3.66 -11.30 -3.03
C PHE A 92 4.58 -11.59 -1.83
N GLY A 93 4.01 -11.69 -0.63
CA GLY A 93 4.79 -11.92 0.57
C GLY A 93 5.76 -10.76 0.84
N MET A 94 7.05 -11.06 1.05
CA MET A 94 8.07 -10.03 1.33
C MET A 94 8.14 -8.91 0.29
N THR A 95 7.82 -9.19 -0.97
CA THR A 95 7.93 -8.24 -2.07
C THR A 95 6.62 -7.47 -2.34
N GLY A 96 5.65 -7.53 -1.42
CA GLY A 96 4.34 -6.88 -1.54
C GLY A 96 4.44 -5.38 -1.81
N ASN A 97 5.26 -4.64 -1.04
CA ASN A 97 5.45 -3.20 -1.21
C ASN A 97 5.93 -2.79 -2.61
N GLN A 98 6.80 -3.60 -3.22
CA GLN A 98 7.36 -3.32 -4.55
C GLN A 98 6.41 -3.75 -5.69
N ASN A 99 5.37 -4.52 -5.38
CA ASN A 99 4.37 -5.02 -6.31
C ASN A 99 2.99 -4.36 -6.14
N THR A 100 2.83 -3.51 -5.12
CA THR A 100 1.65 -2.69 -4.87
C THR A 100 2.03 -1.23 -5.08
N LEU A 101 1.48 -0.61 -6.12
CA LEU A 101 1.73 0.80 -6.40
C LEU A 101 0.78 1.67 -5.56
N VAL A 102 1.33 2.60 -4.81
CA VAL A 102 0.56 3.58 -4.05
C VAL A 102 0.78 4.97 -4.60
N LEU A 103 -0.30 5.66 -4.84
CA LEU A 103 -0.32 7.01 -5.39
C LEU A 103 -0.94 7.99 -4.39
N LEU A 104 -0.42 9.20 -4.36
CA LEU A 104 -1.07 10.35 -3.72
C LEU A 104 -1.42 11.36 -4.83
N ASP A 105 -2.71 11.59 -5.04
CA ASP A 105 -3.22 12.43 -6.12
C ASP A 105 -2.66 12.07 -7.50
N GLY A 106 -2.45 10.77 -7.75
CA GLY A 106 -1.89 10.25 -9.01
C GLY A 106 -0.37 10.22 -9.09
N GLN A 107 0.36 10.72 -8.08
CA GLN A 107 1.83 10.71 -8.03
C GLN A 107 2.33 9.50 -7.21
N PRO A 108 3.28 8.69 -7.74
CA PRO A 108 3.80 7.53 -7.03
C PRO A 108 4.48 7.89 -5.70
N LEU A 109 4.12 7.16 -4.63
CA LEU A 109 4.79 7.25 -3.33
C LEU A 109 5.91 6.21 -3.20
N ASN A 110 5.85 5.13 -3.98
CA ASN A 110 6.92 4.13 -4.01
C ASN A 110 8.22 4.73 -4.51
N ASP A 111 9.31 4.42 -3.83
CA ASP A 111 10.65 4.89 -4.15
C ASP A 111 11.47 3.81 -4.87
N ILE A 112 12.66 4.19 -5.36
CA ILE A 112 13.62 3.26 -5.98
C ILE A 112 14.50 2.53 -4.94
N GLN A 113 14.13 2.57 -3.67
CA GLN A 113 14.77 1.88 -2.55
C GLN A 113 13.80 0.91 -1.84
N LEU A 114 14.32 0.00 -1.00
CA LEU A 114 13.53 -0.99 -0.26
C LEU A 114 12.97 -0.41 1.06
N THR A 115 12.26 0.70 0.99
CA THR A 115 11.60 1.29 2.16
C THR A 115 10.08 1.14 2.04
N SER A 116 9.42 1.01 3.18
CA SER A 116 7.96 1.09 3.25
C SER A 116 7.49 2.52 2.99
N ILE A 117 6.25 2.63 2.52
CA ILE A 117 5.60 3.93 2.35
C ILE A 117 5.41 4.56 3.73
N ARG A 118 5.69 5.85 3.84
CA ARG A 118 5.47 6.62 5.07
C ARG A 118 3.98 6.98 5.19
N TRP A 119 3.19 6.00 5.63
CA TRP A 119 1.73 6.14 5.74
C TRP A 119 1.32 7.23 6.72
N SER A 120 2.10 7.43 7.76
CA SER A 120 1.87 8.46 8.78
C SER A 120 2.00 9.88 8.23
N SER A 121 2.64 10.07 7.05
CA SER A 121 2.68 11.37 6.35
C SER A 121 1.34 11.74 5.70
N ILE A 122 0.36 10.82 5.64
CA ILE A 122 -0.94 11.01 5.01
C ILE A 122 -2.05 10.90 6.07
N PRO A 123 -2.45 12.01 6.71
CA PRO A 123 -3.51 11.99 7.70
C PRO A 123 -4.85 11.56 7.10
N LEU A 124 -5.56 10.61 7.72
CA LEU A 124 -6.88 10.15 7.26
C LEU A 124 -7.88 11.30 7.05
N ALA A 125 -7.80 12.34 7.87
CA ALA A 125 -8.66 13.52 7.78
C ALA A 125 -8.44 14.36 6.50
N SER A 126 -7.27 14.27 5.86
CA SER A 126 -6.95 14.98 4.61
C SER A 126 -7.51 14.27 3.36
N ILE A 127 -7.96 13.02 3.49
CA ILE A 127 -8.35 12.17 2.37
C ILE A 127 -9.81 12.44 1.99
N GLN A 128 -10.06 12.63 0.69
CA GLN A 128 -11.40 12.71 0.12
C GLN A 128 -11.95 11.32 -0.21
N ARG A 129 -11.11 10.47 -0.80
CA ARG A 129 -11.40 9.07 -1.11
C ARG A 129 -10.12 8.30 -1.38
N ILE A 130 -10.22 6.98 -1.34
CA ILE A 130 -9.16 6.07 -1.77
C ILE A 130 -9.74 5.20 -2.88
N GLU A 131 -9.01 5.05 -3.96
CA GLU A 131 -9.37 4.23 -5.11
C GLU A 131 -8.44 3.01 -5.15
N ILE A 132 -8.99 1.82 -5.05
CA ILE A 132 -8.25 0.55 -5.09
C ILE A 132 -8.56 -0.13 -6.41
N MET A 133 -7.54 -0.34 -7.24
CA MET A 133 -7.61 -1.10 -8.47
C MET A 133 -6.87 -2.42 -8.26
N ASN A 134 -7.58 -3.53 -8.24
CA ASN A 134 -6.99 -4.85 -8.11
C ASN A 134 -6.38 -5.32 -9.44
N GLY A 135 -5.24 -6.05 -9.36
CA GLY A 135 -4.50 -6.50 -10.52
C GLY A 135 -3.69 -5.39 -11.20
N SER A 136 -3.18 -5.67 -12.42
CA SER A 136 -2.22 -4.80 -13.07
C SER A 136 -2.75 -3.41 -13.41
N GLY A 137 -2.12 -2.36 -12.88
CA GLY A 137 -2.28 -0.96 -13.30
C GLY A 137 -1.13 -0.47 -14.21
N ALA A 138 -0.31 -1.38 -14.72
CA ALA A 138 0.98 -1.04 -15.34
C ALA A 138 0.86 -0.27 -16.66
N VAL A 139 -0.25 -0.35 -17.39
CA VAL A 139 -0.47 0.43 -18.61
C VAL A 139 -0.45 1.92 -18.30
N LEU A 140 -1.23 2.35 -17.33
CA LEU A 140 -1.36 3.77 -16.98
C LEU A 140 -0.25 4.27 -16.05
N TYR A 141 0.18 3.43 -15.09
CA TYR A 141 1.04 3.90 -14.01
C TYR A 141 2.48 3.33 -14.06
N GLY A 142 2.75 2.34 -14.91
CA GLY A 142 4.08 1.77 -15.10
C GLY A 142 4.42 0.68 -14.09
N GLY A 143 5.72 0.54 -13.81
CA GLY A 143 6.24 -0.54 -12.97
C GLY A 143 5.80 -0.46 -11.51
N GLY A 144 5.75 -1.65 -10.85
CA GLY A 144 5.33 -1.78 -9.44
C GLY A 144 3.83 -1.98 -9.24
N ALA A 145 2.99 -1.78 -10.25
CA ALA A 145 1.55 -2.00 -10.21
C ALA A 145 1.17 -3.44 -10.61
N THR A 146 1.88 -4.44 -10.10
CA THR A 146 1.65 -5.85 -10.48
C THR A 146 0.50 -6.47 -9.70
N GLY A 147 0.47 -6.32 -8.39
CA GLY A 147 -0.59 -6.80 -7.50
C GLY A 147 -1.83 -5.92 -7.54
N GLY A 148 -1.62 -4.62 -7.63
CA GLY A 148 -2.67 -3.61 -7.67
C GLY A 148 -2.14 -2.19 -7.57
N THR A 149 -3.07 -1.24 -7.61
CA THR A 149 -2.81 0.18 -7.44
C THR A 149 -3.76 0.76 -6.40
N ILE A 150 -3.23 1.55 -5.47
CA ILE A 150 -4.00 2.28 -4.46
C ILE A 150 -3.77 3.77 -4.71
N ASN A 151 -4.80 4.52 -5.11
CA ASN A 151 -4.71 5.95 -5.35
C ASN A 151 -5.45 6.72 -4.26
N ILE A 152 -4.71 7.47 -3.47
CA ILE A 152 -5.22 8.30 -2.37
C ILE A 152 -5.47 9.70 -2.91
N ILE A 153 -6.72 10.14 -2.89
CA ILE A 153 -7.12 11.46 -3.37
C ILE A 153 -7.38 12.38 -2.18
N THR A 154 -6.66 13.48 -2.13
CA THR A 154 -6.81 14.49 -1.07
C THR A 154 -8.04 15.38 -1.31
N LYS A 155 -8.58 15.95 -0.23
CA LYS A 155 -9.71 16.90 -0.31
C LYS A 155 -9.36 18.13 -1.12
N ASN A 156 -10.28 18.58 -1.94
CA ASN A 156 -10.19 19.85 -2.65
C ASN A 156 -10.51 21.03 -1.72
N PRO A 157 -10.09 22.26 -2.04
CA PRO A 157 -10.56 23.45 -1.36
C PRO A 157 -12.09 23.53 -1.34
N GLY A 158 -12.68 23.84 -0.17
CA GLY A 158 -14.12 24.02 -0.01
C GLY A 158 -14.61 25.28 -0.73
N LYS A 159 -15.91 25.38 -0.99
CA LYS A 159 -16.51 26.60 -1.57
C LYS A 159 -16.51 27.76 -0.57
N GLU A 160 -16.81 27.47 0.68
CA GLU A 160 -16.84 28.43 1.79
C GLU A 160 -15.62 28.24 2.69
N MET A 161 -15.22 29.32 3.36
CA MET A 161 -14.16 29.23 4.37
C MET A 161 -14.66 28.44 5.56
N HIS A 162 -13.94 27.39 5.87
CA HIS A 162 -14.16 26.58 7.07
C HIS A 162 -12.83 26.05 7.59
N GLY A 163 -12.79 25.79 8.88
CA GLY A 163 -11.63 25.22 9.52
C GLY A 163 -12.00 24.12 10.49
N SER A 164 -11.01 23.34 10.87
CA SER A 164 -11.13 22.39 11.97
C SER A 164 -9.84 22.31 12.76
N ALA A 165 -9.99 22.12 14.07
CA ALA A 165 -8.89 21.83 14.98
C ALA A 165 -9.25 20.61 15.81
N GLY A 166 -8.34 19.64 15.89
CA GLY A 166 -8.55 18.40 16.62
C GLY A 166 -7.37 18.07 17.52
N VAL A 167 -7.65 17.39 18.62
CA VAL A 167 -6.67 16.82 19.53
C VAL A 167 -7.08 15.41 19.91
N GLY A 168 -6.09 14.54 20.13
CA GLY A 168 -6.29 13.16 20.54
C GLY A 168 -5.32 12.76 21.66
N LEU A 169 -5.82 11.96 22.60
CA LEU A 169 -5.03 11.38 23.68
C LEU A 169 -5.33 9.89 23.79
N GLY A 170 -4.29 9.07 23.90
CA GLY A 170 -4.44 7.63 23.88
C GLY A 170 -3.44 6.85 24.72
N SER A 171 -3.57 5.53 24.66
CA SER A 171 -2.64 4.59 25.29
C SER A 171 -1.20 4.84 24.84
N TYR A 172 -0.24 4.42 25.65
CA TYR A 172 1.18 4.54 25.37
C TYR A 172 1.68 5.99 25.22
N GLY A 173 1.06 6.92 25.95
CA GLY A 173 1.39 8.35 25.86
C GLY A 173 1.08 9.01 24.54
N THR A 174 0.21 8.39 23.71
CA THR A 174 -0.17 8.92 22.41
C THR A 174 -0.81 10.28 22.54
N LYS A 175 -0.31 11.24 21.76
CA LYS A 175 -0.82 12.61 21.61
C LYS A 175 -0.92 12.90 20.12
N GLU A 176 -2.09 13.31 19.68
CA GLU A 176 -2.36 13.69 18.30
C GLU A 176 -2.92 15.10 18.24
N TRP A 177 -2.60 15.83 17.19
CA TRP A 177 -3.23 17.09 16.87
C TRP A 177 -3.38 17.26 15.36
N GLN A 178 -4.41 17.94 14.95
CA GLN A 178 -4.66 18.27 13.54
C GLN A 178 -5.28 19.64 13.39
N LEU A 179 -4.90 20.33 12.32
CA LEU A 179 -5.45 21.62 11.91
C LEU A 179 -5.76 21.53 10.41
N ALA A 180 -6.90 22.08 10.00
CA ALA A 180 -7.25 22.23 8.61
C ALA A 180 -7.95 23.56 8.39
N LEU A 181 -7.57 24.26 7.32
CA LEU A 181 -8.24 25.45 6.79
C LEU A 181 -8.51 25.22 5.32
N SER A 182 -9.72 25.52 4.88
CA SER A 182 -10.13 25.29 3.49
C SER A 182 -11.19 26.33 3.10
N GLY A 183 -11.08 26.82 1.88
CA GLY A 183 -12.09 27.73 1.33
C GLY A 183 -11.70 28.27 -0.04
N SER A 184 -12.64 28.89 -0.71
CA SER A 184 -12.43 29.51 -2.02
C SER A 184 -12.98 30.92 -2.05
N GLY A 185 -12.15 31.84 -2.53
CA GLY A 185 -12.59 33.14 -2.95
C GLY A 185 -13.11 33.12 -4.40
N LYS A 186 -13.30 34.31 -4.99
CA LYS A 186 -13.82 34.43 -6.37
C LYS A 186 -12.90 33.80 -7.44
N ARG A 187 -11.60 33.74 -7.21
CA ARG A 187 -10.62 33.29 -8.21
C ARG A 187 -9.73 32.14 -7.70
N VAL A 188 -9.47 32.09 -6.40
CA VAL A 188 -8.50 31.17 -5.82
C VAL A 188 -9.16 30.37 -4.71
N GLY A 189 -9.04 29.04 -4.77
CA GLY A 189 -9.33 28.14 -3.68
C GLY A 189 -8.03 27.73 -2.99
N MET A 190 -8.07 27.56 -1.68
CA MET A 190 -6.93 27.12 -0.88
C MET A 190 -7.36 26.14 0.19
N ARG A 191 -6.54 25.12 0.41
CA ARG A 191 -6.62 24.21 1.55
C ARG A 191 -5.22 24.08 2.16
N VAL A 192 -5.15 24.16 3.47
CA VAL A 192 -3.92 23.89 4.24
C VAL A 192 -4.28 22.93 5.36
N THR A 193 -3.46 21.90 5.55
CA THR A 193 -3.58 20.96 6.66
C THR A 193 -2.25 20.82 7.38
N ALA A 194 -2.28 20.67 8.69
CA ALA A 194 -1.13 20.34 9.50
C ALA A 194 -1.54 19.31 10.55
N SER A 195 -0.66 18.37 10.86
CA SER A 195 -0.92 17.36 11.88
C SER A 195 0.37 16.90 12.55
N GLY A 196 0.22 16.35 13.75
CA GLY A 196 1.31 15.73 14.47
C GLY A 196 0.84 14.57 15.32
N LEU A 197 1.75 13.64 15.52
CA LEU A 197 1.59 12.43 16.34
C LEU A 197 2.88 12.23 17.14
N ASP A 198 2.74 12.08 18.46
CA ASP A 198 3.78 11.61 19.35
C ASP A 198 3.26 10.42 20.16
N SER A 199 4.04 9.36 20.28
CA SER A 199 3.67 8.16 21.04
C SER A 199 4.93 7.39 21.44
N SER A 200 4.97 6.86 22.67
CA SER A 200 6.01 5.89 23.08
C SER A 200 5.74 4.50 22.49
N ASN A 201 4.56 4.30 21.88
CA ASN A 201 4.10 3.01 21.41
C ASN A 201 4.16 1.93 22.51
N TYR A 202 3.91 0.64 22.20
CA TYR A 202 3.72 -0.34 23.28
C TYR A 202 4.98 -1.13 23.67
N ARG A 203 6.07 -1.03 22.89
CA ARG A 203 7.33 -1.71 23.14
C ARG A 203 8.43 -0.73 23.60
N ALA A 204 9.42 -1.24 24.33
CA ALA A 204 10.64 -0.49 24.61
C ALA A 204 11.38 -0.18 23.30
N ASN A 205 11.96 1.02 23.17
CA ASN A 205 12.57 1.54 21.94
C ASN A 205 11.64 1.51 20.74
N ASN A 206 10.41 2.04 20.89
CA ASN A 206 9.39 2.04 19.83
C ASN A 206 8.70 3.40 19.66
N ASP A 207 9.35 4.47 20.12
CA ASP A 207 8.82 5.83 20.07
C ASP A 207 8.59 6.27 18.62
N ILE A 208 7.52 7.03 18.43
CA ILE A 208 7.08 7.60 17.16
C ILE A 208 6.90 9.10 17.36
N SER A 209 7.51 9.92 16.52
CA SER A 209 7.19 11.34 16.39
C SER A 209 7.01 11.66 14.91
N GLN A 210 5.88 12.27 14.55
CA GLN A 210 5.52 12.58 13.18
C GLN A 210 4.89 13.97 13.10
N LYS A 211 5.29 14.76 12.10
CA LYS A 211 4.69 16.07 11.78
C LYS A 211 4.52 16.19 10.28
N ASN A 212 3.37 16.67 9.86
CA ASN A 212 3.00 16.82 8.45
C ASN A 212 2.38 18.17 8.20
N MET A 213 2.63 18.72 7.02
CA MET A 213 1.96 19.92 6.50
C MET A 213 1.73 19.73 5.00
N ASP A 214 0.50 19.99 4.53
CA ASP A 214 0.12 19.97 3.12
C ASP A 214 -0.69 21.19 2.77
N ALA A 215 -0.51 21.69 1.55
CA ALA A 215 -1.33 22.75 0.99
C ALA A 215 -1.66 22.51 -0.48
N ASP A 216 -2.85 22.93 -0.85
CA ASP A 216 -3.41 22.86 -2.21
C ASP A 216 -3.97 24.26 -2.53
N VAL A 217 -3.47 24.86 -3.61
CA VAL A 217 -3.91 26.15 -4.11
C VAL A 217 -4.38 25.97 -5.55
N ARG A 218 -5.62 26.35 -5.84
CA ARG A 218 -6.24 26.20 -7.15
C ARG A 218 -6.78 27.50 -7.68
N THR A 219 -6.65 27.68 -8.98
CA THR A 219 -7.24 28.81 -9.69
C THR A 219 -7.77 28.36 -11.04
N ASN A 220 -8.89 28.95 -11.48
CA ASN A 220 -9.34 28.78 -12.85
C ASN A 220 -8.43 29.57 -13.79
N ALA A 221 -7.96 28.94 -14.84
CA ALA A 221 -7.11 29.54 -15.88
C ALA A 221 -7.48 28.97 -17.25
N GLY A 222 -7.77 29.86 -18.20
CA GLY A 222 -8.21 29.43 -19.52
C GLY A 222 -9.56 28.69 -19.46
N HIS A 223 -9.60 27.49 -20.03
CA HIS A 223 -10.77 26.63 -20.07
C HIS A 223 -10.71 25.50 -19.02
N GLY A 224 -9.97 25.70 -17.94
CA GLY A 224 -9.78 24.68 -16.92
C GLY A 224 -9.19 25.25 -15.64
N ASP A 225 -8.36 24.45 -14.96
CA ASP A 225 -7.75 24.79 -13.69
C ASP A 225 -6.23 24.67 -13.72
N VAL A 226 -5.61 25.39 -12.78
CA VAL A 226 -4.20 25.26 -12.41
C VAL A 226 -4.14 24.98 -10.92
N VAL A 227 -3.37 23.98 -10.53
CA VAL A 227 -3.23 23.51 -9.17
C VAL A 227 -1.78 23.52 -8.76
N LEU A 228 -1.48 24.18 -7.65
CA LEU A 228 -0.18 24.10 -6.98
C LEU A 228 -0.34 23.34 -5.68
N LYS A 229 0.41 22.27 -5.49
CA LYS A 229 0.46 21.52 -4.24
C LYS A 229 1.86 21.56 -3.67
N PHE A 230 1.97 21.62 -2.36
CA PHE A 230 3.22 21.43 -1.65
C PHE A 230 2.97 20.79 -0.30
N GLY A 231 3.93 20.01 0.16
CA GLY A 231 3.89 19.38 1.46
C GLY A 231 5.27 19.17 2.03
N ALA A 232 5.32 19.01 3.33
CA ALA A 232 6.51 18.65 4.09
C ALA A 232 6.14 17.72 5.23
N ASP A 233 7.01 16.76 5.49
CA ASP A 233 6.88 15.83 6.60
C ASP A 233 8.22 15.62 7.31
N ASN A 234 8.14 15.38 8.61
CA ASN A 234 9.26 14.99 9.45
C ASN A 234 8.84 13.79 10.29
N GLN A 235 9.64 12.75 10.30
CA GLN A 235 9.39 11.52 11.05
C GLN A 235 10.62 11.09 11.83
N SER A 236 10.41 10.65 13.06
CA SER A 236 11.43 9.99 13.89
C SER A 236 10.83 8.73 14.50
N LEU A 237 11.47 7.59 14.25
CA LEU A 237 11.05 6.27 14.68
C LEU A 237 12.16 5.61 15.50
N ARG A 238 11.75 4.82 16.50
CA ARG A 238 12.60 3.86 17.19
C ARG A 238 12.20 2.45 16.77
N TYR A 239 13.19 1.59 16.57
CA TYR A 239 12.99 0.22 16.13
C TYR A 239 13.23 -0.76 17.29
N PRO A 240 12.20 -1.45 17.77
CA PRO A 240 12.30 -2.32 18.95
C PRO A 240 12.92 -3.69 18.65
N GLY A 241 13.17 -4.00 17.36
CA GLY A 241 13.61 -5.33 16.93
C GLY A 241 12.58 -6.43 17.16
N ALA A 242 12.95 -7.65 16.86
CA ALA A 242 12.09 -8.81 17.02
C ALA A 242 12.10 -9.37 18.46
N ARG A 243 11.13 -10.25 18.74
CA ARG A 243 11.12 -11.14 19.91
C ARG A 243 11.45 -12.56 19.46
N THR A 244 12.35 -13.22 20.15
CA THR A 244 12.84 -14.56 19.79
C THR A 244 12.04 -15.65 20.49
N VAL A 245 11.70 -16.69 19.73
CA VAL A 245 11.24 -17.98 20.24
C VAL A 245 12.26 -19.03 19.82
N ASP A 246 12.81 -19.72 20.81
CA ASP A 246 13.79 -20.80 20.63
C ASP A 246 13.43 -21.99 21.52
N PRO A 247 12.72 -22.99 20.97
CA PRO A 247 12.29 -24.17 21.73
C PRO A 247 13.46 -25.00 22.27
N SER A 248 14.64 -24.95 21.63
CA SER A 248 15.82 -25.76 22.04
C SER A 248 16.37 -25.38 23.42
N ILE A 249 16.13 -24.13 23.84
CA ILE A 249 16.54 -23.59 25.14
C ILE A 249 15.36 -23.16 26.00
N GLY A 250 14.11 -23.48 25.59
CA GLY A 250 12.90 -23.09 26.31
C GLY A 250 12.59 -21.59 26.28
N LEU A 251 13.18 -20.82 25.36
CA LEU A 251 12.97 -19.36 25.28
C LEU A 251 11.71 -19.04 24.49
N ASN A 252 10.81 -18.22 25.06
CA ASN A 252 9.65 -17.67 24.36
C ASN A 252 9.41 -16.22 24.80
N GLN A 253 10.09 -15.27 24.17
CA GLN A 253 9.97 -13.85 24.48
C GLN A 253 8.61 -13.25 24.04
N LEU A 254 7.86 -13.89 23.13
CA LEU A 254 6.51 -13.44 22.80
C LEU A 254 5.55 -13.55 24.00
N VAL A 255 5.84 -14.47 24.94
CA VAL A 255 5.04 -14.69 26.15
C VAL A 255 5.70 -14.00 27.36
N THR A 256 7.02 -14.17 27.54
CA THR A 256 7.71 -13.72 28.76
C THR A 256 8.04 -12.24 28.76
N ASP A 257 8.23 -11.64 27.56
CA ASP A 257 8.60 -10.23 27.42
C ASP A 257 8.13 -9.65 26.07
N PRO A 258 6.81 -9.60 25.78
CA PRO A 258 6.29 -9.15 24.49
C PRO A 258 6.53 -7.67 24.20
N SER A 259 6.67 -6.85 25.24
CA SER A 259 6.91 -5.40 25.15
C SER A 259 8.38 -4.99 25.18
N GLY A 260 9.30 -5.92 25.35
CA GLY A 260 10.74 -5.64 25.38
C GLY A 260 11.32 -5.26 24.01
N THR A 261 12.60 -4.87 24.01
CA THR A 261 13.39 -4.60 22.81
C THR A 261 14.56 -5.55 22.70
N SER A 262 14.96 -5.91 21.48
CA SER A 262 16.25 -6.53 21.17
C SER A 262 17.24 -5.53 20.57
N THR A 263 16.79 -4.32 20.23
CA THR A 263 17.57 -3.31 19.51
C THR A 263 17.41 -1.92 20.16
N PRO A 264 17.94 -1.72 21.39
CA PRO A 264 17.69 -0.51 22.18
C PRO A 264 18.30 0.78 21.59
N LEU A 265 19.19 0.68 20.60
CA LEU A 265 19.85 1.83 19.98
C LEU A 265 19.33 2.16 18.59
N ASP A 266 18.55 1.25 17.96
CA ASP A 266 18.12 1.39 16.58
C ASP A 266 17.08 2.50 16.40
N TYR A 267 17.24 3.27 15.33
CA TYR A 267 16.33 4.36 14.99
C TYR A 267 16.35 4.67 13.49
N GLY A 268 15.28 5.34 13.04
CA GLY A 268 15.14 5.95 11.72
C GLY A 268 14.61 7.38 11.84
N LYS A 269 15.12 8.27 10.99
CA LYS A 269 14.63 9.64 10.82
C LYS A 269 14.42 9.91 9.34
N SER A 270 13.37 10.64 9.01
CA SER A 270 13.09 11.03 7.64
C SER A 270 12.53 12.44 7.60
N ASP A 271 13.06 13.25 6.68
CA ASP A 271 12.54 14.55 6.29
C ASP A 271 12.09 14.46 4.84
N GLY A 272 10.84 14.77 4.55
CA GLY A 272 10.25 14.76 3.22
C GLY A 272 9.73 16.11 2.80
N GLY A 273 9.77 16.38 1.50
CA GLY A 273 9.13 17.55 0.91
C GLY A 273 8.74 17.29 -0.53
N HIS A 274 7.62 17.86 -0.95
CA HIS A 274 7.20 17.80 -2.34
C HIS A 274 6.55 19.11 -2.80
N VAL A 275 6.65 19.37 -4.09
CA VAL A 275 5.92 20.42 -4.79
C VAL A 275 5.47 19.92 -6.13
N SER A 276 4.23 20.20 -6.51
CA SER A 276 3.73 19.92 -7.86
C SER A 276 2.91 21.07 -8.42
N LEU A 277 3.03 21.26 -9.72
CA LEU A 277 2.22 22.20 -10.50
C LEU A 277 1.51 21.42 -11.59
N GLY A 278 0.19 21.37 -11.50
CA GLY A 278 -0.68 20.66 -12.42
C GLY A 278 -1.66 21.60 -13.12
N THR A 279 -2.12 21.20 -14.28
CA THR A 279 -3.21 21.85 -15.02
C THR A 279 -4.07 20.83 -15.72
N THR A 280 -5.36 21.13 -15.79
CA THR A 280 -6.33 20.41 -16.63
C THR A 280 -7.09 21.41 -17.46
N GLN A 281 -7.06 21.27 -18.78
CA GLN A 281 -7.65 22.20 -19.73
C GLN A 281 -8.58 21.47 -20.69
N GLN A 282 -9.73 22.05 -20.95
CA GLN A 282 -10.71 21.54 -21.92
C GLN A 282 -10.53 22.24 -23.27
N PHE A 283 -10.45 21.47 -24.36
CA PHE A 283 -10.38 21.93 -25.73
C PHE A 283 -11.48 21.29 -26.57
N ASP A 284 -11.71 21.77 -27.78
CA ASP A 284 -12.72 21.20 -28.70
C ASP A 284 -12.41 19.72 -29.07
N PHE A 285 -11.14 19.34 -29.10
CA PHE A 285 -10.70 17.98 -29.40
C PHE A 285 -10.72 17.05 -28.19
N GLY A 286 -10.90 17.57 -26.98
CA GLY A 286 -10.86 16.77 -25.75
C GLY A 286 -10.22 17.50 -24.58
N GLN A 287 -9.74 16.76 -23.60
CA GLN A 287 -9.17 17.26 -22.35
C GLN A 287 -7.67 16.99 -22.29
N MET A 288 -6.89 18.00 -21.92
CA MET A 288 -5.45 17.87 -21.67
C MET A 288 -5.17 18.03 -20.18
N ALA A 289 -4.35 17.16 -19.62
CA ALA A 289 -3.82 17.32 -18.27
C ALA A 289 -2.30 17.18 -18.29
N SER A 290 -1.63 17.96 -17.45
CA SER A 290 -0.17 17.93 -17.32
C SER A 290 0.21 18.27 -15.90
N GLU A 291 1.22 17.57 -15.38
CA GLU A 291 1.76 17.84 -14.05
C GLU A 291 3.28 17.70 -14.08
N ILE A 292 3.96 18.68 -13.47
CA ILE A 292 5.37 18.61 -13.10
C ILE A 292 5.46 18.54 -11.59
N SER A 293 6.25 17.59 -11.06
CA SER A 293 6.45 17.46 -9.62
C SER A 293 7.91 17.23 -9.26
N TYR A 294 8.29 17.74 -8.10
CA TYR A 294 9.58 17.47 -7.47
C TYR A 294 9.35 16.96 -6.06
N ARG A 295 10.01 15.87 -5.69
CA ARG A 295 10.02 15.29 -4.34
C ARG A 295 11.45 15.07 -3.88
N ASN A 296 11.74 15.47 -2.63
CA ASN A 296 12.97 15.17 -1.93
C ASN A 296 12.66 14.37 -0.66
N THR A 297 13.49 13.39 -0.35
CA THR A 297 13.43 12.62 0.89
C THR A 297 14.85 12.43 1.43
N LYS A 298 15.08 12.89 2.66
CA LYS A 298 16.31 12.64 3.39
C LYS A 298 16.04 11.63 4.48
N GLN A 299 16.86 10.61 4.57
CA GLN A 299 16.70 9.53 5.53
C GLN A 299 18.00 9.25 6.26
N GLN A 300 17.88 9.00 7.55
CA GLN A 300 18.97 8.54 8.41
C GLN A 300 18.48 7.33 9.20
N ALA A 301 19.24 6.26 9.21
CA ALA A 301 18.93 5.10 10.02
C ALA A 301 20.21 4.54 10.67
N TYR A 302 20.07 4.05 11.88
CA TYR A 302 21.13 3.36 12.60
C TYR A 302 20.62 2.03 13.12
N PHE A 303 21.37 0.98 12.84
CA PHE A 303 21.15 -0.38 13.32
C PHE A 303 22.43 -0.88 13.98
N ASP A 304 22.34 -1.28 15.25
CA ASP A 304 23.46 -1.89 15.97
C ASP A 304 23.42 -3.42 15.77
N TYR A 305 24.57 -4.05 15.61
CA TYR A 305 24.64 -5.50 15.47
C TYR A 305 24.61 -6.26 16.79
N TYR A 306 24.66 -5.56 17.93
CA TYR A 306 24.54 -6.09 19.31
C TYR A 306 25.48 -7.27 19.59
N CYS A 307 26.66 -7.26 18.98
CA CYS A 307 27.73 -8.22 19.23
C CYS A 307 29.04 -7.48 19.56
N SER A 308 29.87 -8.09 20.41
CA SER A 308 31.15 -7.47 20.85
C SER A 308 32.06 -7.24 19.64
N GLY A 309 32.39 -5.97 19.36
CA GLY A 309 33.30 -5.58 18.27
C GLY A 309 32.69 -5.55 16.88
N CYS A 310 31.37 -5.82 16.72
CA CYS A 310 30.74 -5.81 15.41
C CYS A 310 30.47 -4.40 14.86
N GLY A 311 30.35 -3.39 15.73
CA GLY A 311 29.90 -2.05 15.34
C GLY A 311 28.43 -2.01 14.94
N GLY A 312 28.05 -1.04 14.13
CA GLY A 312 26.69 -0.87 13.62
C GLY A 312 26.67 -0.59 12.12
N SER A 313 25.48 -0.35 11.61
CA SER A 313 25.25 0.14 10.25
C SER A 313 24.48 1.45 10.31
N TYR A 314 25.06 2.51 9.81
CA TYR A 314 24.46 3.82 9.69
C TYR A 314 24.31 4.19 8.20
N LEU A 315 23.11 4.65 7.83
CA LEU A 315 22.86 5.17 6.48
C LEU A 315 22.44 6.64 6.60
N ASN A 316 22.92 7.42 5.65
CA ASN A 316 22.46 8.80 5.40
C ASN A 316 22.20 8.94 3.91
N THR A 317 20.92 9.03 3.53
CA THR A 317 20.45 8.97 2.14
C THR A 317 19.71 10.23 1.79
N ASP A 318 20.01 10.78 0.61
CA ASP A 318 19.25 11.86 -0.05
C ASP A 318 18.68 11.31 -1.37
N LEU A 319 17.37 11.32 -1.50
CA LEU A 319 16.64 10.81 -2.65
C LEU A 319 15.78 11.91 -3.26
N ASN A 320 15.98 12.15 -4.56
CA ASN A 320 15.26 13.19 -5.31
C ASN A 320 14.53 12.57 -6.49
N LEU A 321 13.31 13.02 -6.75
CA LEU A 321 12.52 12.69 -7.92
C LEU A 321 12.02 13.95 -8.60
N LEU A 322 12.31 14.08 -9.91
CA LEU A 322 11.64 15.03 -10.80
C LEU A 322 10.76 14.25 -11.77
N SER A 323 9.49 14.59 -11.87
CA SER A 323 8.57 13.95 -12.81
C SER A 323 7.78 14.95 -13.66
N PHE A 324 7.42 14.52 -14.88
CA PHE A 324 6.57 15.27 -15.81
C PHE A 324 5.65 14.30 -16.54
N THR A 325 4.32 14.54 -16.46
CA THR A 325 3.30 13.57 -16.92
C THR A 325 2.19 14.23 -17.76
N PRO A 326 2.51 14.71 -19.00
CA PRO A 326 1.50 15.23 -19.90
C PRO A 326 0.65 14.11 -20.49
N ARG A 327 -0.65 14.37 -20.62
CA ARG A 327 -1.62 13.41 -21.19
C ARG A 327 -2.81 14.12 -21.79
N VAL A 328 -3.43 13.47 -22.76
CA VAL A 328 -4.61 13.96 -23.48
C VAL A 328 -5.67 12.87 -23.50
N LYS A 329 -6.91 13.26 -23.25
CA LYS A 329 -8.11 12.44 -23.38
C LYS A 329 -8.94 12.96 -24.56
N ILE A 330 -9.16 12.10 -25.56
CA ILE A 330 -9.78 12.43 -26.83
C ILE A 330 -11.04 11.58 -27.01
N PRO A 331 -12.26 12.14 -26.91
CA PRO A 331 -13.46 11.46 -27.32
C PRO A 331 -13.57 11.45 -28.84
N PHE A 332 -13.98 10.33 -29.43
CA PHE A 332 -14.23 10.21 -30.88
C PHE A 332 -15.26 9.13 -31.17
N GLN A 333 -15.81 9.14 -32.37
CA GLN A 333 -16.73 8.12 -32.87
C GLN A 333 -16.04 7.23 -33.90
N LEU A 334 -16.27 5.91 -33.77
CA LEU A 334 -15.84 4.93 -34.78
C LEU A 334 -17.06 4.08 -35.16
N GLY A 335 -17.66 4.38 -36.31
CA GLY A 335 -18.99 3.87 -36.66
C GLY A 335 -20.00 4.31 -35.61
N ASP A 336 -20.80 3.38 -35.09
CA ASP A 336 -21.82 3.65 -34.05
C ASP A 336 -21.23 3.60 -32.61
N SER A 337 -19.93 3.34 -32.47
CA SER A 337 -19.26 3.21 -31.18
C SER A 337 -18.66 4.52 -30.72
N GLY A 338 -19.06 5.01 -29.54
CA GLY A 338 -18.35 6.07 -28.81
C GLY A 338 -17.03 5.55 -28.26
N ASN A 339 -15.97 6.31 -28.44
CA ASN A 339 -14.64 5.97 -27.97
C ASN A 339 -14.06 7.10 -27.15
N GLU A 340 -13.25 6.73 -26.15
CA GLU A 340 -12.44 7.66 -25.36
C GLU A 340 -11.01 7.15 -25.32
N MET A 341 -10.09 7.90 -25.92
CA MET A 341 -8.69 7.53 -25.98
C MET A 341 -7.86 8.43 -25.09
N VAL A 342 -7.07 7.83 -24.21
CA VAL A 342 -6.04 8.50 -23.41
C VAL A 342 -4.67 8.18 -23.96
N VAL A 343 -3.90 9.21 -24.28
CA VAL A 343 -2.49 9.10 -24.68
C VAL A 343 -1.67 9.94 -23.72
N GLY A 344 -0.57 9.39 -23.23
CA GLY A 344 0.29 10.13 -22.32
C GLY A 344 1.75 9.71 -22.37
N VAL A 345 2.59 10.60 -21.87
CA VAL A 345 4.02 10.41 -21.68
C VAL A 345 4.34 10.55 -20.21
N ASP A 346 5.15 9.64 -19.67
CA ASP A 346 5.68 9.77 -18.32
C ASP A 346 7.21 9.91 -18.40
N ILE A 347 7.71 10.92 -17.73
CA ILE A 347 9.11 11.22 -17.55
C ILE A 347 9.39 11.29 -16.06
N ALA A 348 10.31 10.47 -15.55
CA ALA A 348 10.70 10.48 -14.16
C ALA A 348 12.21 10.25 -14.02
N ASP A 349 12.86 11.18 -13.33
CA ASP A 349 14.31 11.15 -13.08
C ASP A 349 14.57 11.12 -11.58
N TRP A 350 15.22 10.04 -11.16
CA TRP A 350 15.63 9.79 -9.79
C TRP A 350 17.10 10.03 -9.60
N ASN A 351 17.47 10.67 -8.49
CA ASN A 351 18.83 10.77 -7.99
C ASN A 351 18.89 10.21 -6.57
N TYR A 352 19.76 9.26 -6.34
CA TYR A 352 19.99 8.60 -5.07
C TYR A 352 21.43 8.80 -4.65
N ASP A 353 21.63 9.36 -3.46
CA ASP A 353 22.93 9.58 -2.82
C ASP A 353 22.87 8.99 -1.41
N SER A 354 23.65 7.93 -1.13
CA SER A 354 23.63 7.23 0.14
C SER A 354 25.02 6.99 0.67
N ILE A 355 25.35 7.65 1.77
CA ILE A 355 26.58 7.44 2.52
C ILE A 355 26.31 6.42 3.62
N ARG A 356 27.12 5.37 3.69
CA ARG A 356 27.04 4.31 4.71
C ARG A 356 28.30 4.29 5.54
N SER A 357 28.14 4.09 6.86
CA SER A 357 29.25 4.00 7.81
C SER A 357 28.88 3.07 8.96
N THR A 358 29.81 2.81 9.88
CA THR A 358 29.56 1.97 11.05
C THR A 358 28.80 2.70 12.16
N SER A 359 28.77 4.04 12.15
CA SER A 359 28.07 4.86 13.12
C SER A 359 27.82 6.27 12.58
N PRO A 360 26.92 7.06 13.19
CA PRO A 360 26.72 8.47 12.83
C PRO A 360 27.96 9.35 12.93
N THR A 361 28.91 8.96 13.77
CA THR A 361 30.18 9.73 14.04
C THR A 361 31.29 9.39 13.05
N THR A 362 31.15 8.34 12.25
CA THR A 362 32.17 7.85 11.30
C THR A 362 31.83 8.14 9.84
N LEU A 363 30.96 9.12 9.56
CA LEU A 363 30.59 9.52 8.20
C LEU A 363 31.76 10.05 7.37
N SER A 364 32.82 10.58 8.02
CA SER A 364 34.06 11.01 7.34
C SER A 364 34.92 9.86 6.81
N THR A 365 34.64 8.64 7.27
CA THR A 365 35.31 7.39 6.85
C THR A 365 34.23 6.37 6.47
N PRO A 366 33.51 6.60 5.35
CA PRO A 366 32.37 5.78 4.97
C PRO A 366 32.82 4.37 4.57
N THR A 367 31.96 3.39 4.84
CA THR A 367 32.12 2.01 4.36
C THR A 367 31.62 1.84 2.91
N ALA A 368 30.69 2.70 2.48
CA ALA A 368 30.22 2.80 1.10
C ALA A 368 29.64 4.19 0.83
N HIS A 369 29.76 4.67 -0.41
CA HIS A 369 29.08 5.87 -0.90
C HIS A 369 28.46 5.58 -2.26
N ILE A 370 27.17 5.33 -2.24
CA ILE A 370 26.39 4.87 -3.39
C ILE A 370 25.76 6.07 -4.07
N LEU A 371 26.14 6.28 -5.32
CA LEU A 371 25.51 7.23 -6.22
C LEU A 371 24.74 6.45 -7.29
N ALA A 372 23.42 6.64 -7.36
CA ALA A 372 22.60 6.00 -8.38
C ALA A 372 21.65 7.00 -9.04
N THR A 373 21.38 6.78 -10.32
CA THR A 373 20.33 7.48 -11.06
C THR A 373 19.46 6.47 -11.77
N GLN A 374 18.15 6.74 -11.79
CA GLN A 374 17.20 6.01 -12.61
C GLN A 374 16.39 7.00 -13.44
N SER A 375 16.38 6.81 -14.75
CA SER A 375 15.57 7.59 -15.68
C SER A 375 14.51 6.70 -16.30
N ASN A 376 13.25 7.08 -16.15
CA ASN A 376 12.10 6.40 -16.74
C ASN A 376 11.50 7.29 -17.83
N ARG A 377 11.32 6.74 -19.03
CA ARG A 377 10.65 7.39 -20.16
C ARG A 377 9.61 6.43 -20.71
N ALA A 378 8.36 6.82 -20.71
CA ALA A 378 7.28 5.96 -21.17
C ALA A 378 6.31 6.68 -22.08
N LEU A 379 5.78 5.94 -23.05
CA LEU A 379 4.61 6.28 -23.84
C LEU A 379 3.52 5.25 -23.52
N TYR A 380 2.31 5.71 -23.29
CA TYR A 380 1.16 4.83 -23.11
C TYR A 380 -0.07 5.32 -23.85
N LEU A 381 -0.93 4.37 -24.17
CA LEU A 381 -2.23 4.57 -24.81
C LEU A 381 -3.24 3.65 -24.15
N GLN A 382 -4.43 4.17 -23.87
CA GLN A 382 -5.59 3.38 -23.48
C GLN A 382 -6.80 3.89 -24.25
N ASN A 383 -7.58 2.99 -24.84
CA ASN A 383 -8.86 3.31 -25.48
C ASN A 383 -10.00 2.55 -24.80
N ILE A 384 -11.05 3.24 -24.48
CA ILE A 384 -12.31 2.68 -24.00
C ILE A 384 -13.35 2.87 -25.11
N SER A 385 -13.88 1.76 -25.61
CA SER A 385 -14.91 1.72 -26.67
C SER A 385 -16.24 1.29 -26.06
N GLN A 386 -17.29 2.09 -26.27
CA GLN A 386 -18.65 1.71 -25.96
C GLN A 386 -19.24 0.96 -27.16
N LEU A 387 -19.38 -0.37 -27.04
CA LEU A 387 -19.94 -1.25 -28.07
C LEU A 387 -21.44 -1.46 -27.81
N GLY A 388 -22.27 -0.65 -28.46
CA GLY A 388 -23.71 -0.59 -28.15
C GLY A 388 -23.97 0.06 -26.78
N THR A 389 -25.08 -0.30 -26.12
CA THR A 389 -25.53 0.32 -24.86
C THR A 389 -24.89 -0.30 -23.61
N ASP A 390 -24.50 -1.58 -23.67
CA ASP A 390 -24.25 -2.38 -22.49
C ASP A 390 -22.85 -3.00 -22.43
N THR A 391 -22.05 -2.84 -23.49
CA THR A 391 -20.71 -3.44 -23.58
C THR A 391 -19.64 -2.36 -23.66
N MET A 392 -18.62 -2.46 -22.81
CA MET A 392 -17.42 -1.62 -22.88
C MET A 392 -16.18 -2.50 -23.09
N LEU A 393 -15.34 -2.08 -24.03
CA LEU A 393 -14.05 -2.70 -24.33
C LEU A 393 -12.93 -1.73 -24.00
N THR A 394 -11.95 -2.15 -23.19
CA THR A 394 -10.69 -1.41 -22.96
C THR A 394 -9.55 -2.10 -23.67
N LEU A 395 -8.73 -1.31 -24.35
CA LEU A 395 -7.47 -1.72 -24.94
C LEU A 395 -6.38 -0.76 -24.47
N GLY A 396 -5.32 -1.28 -23.86
CA GLY A 396 -4.23 -0.48 -23.34
C GLY A 396 -2.87 -1.04 -23.68
N ALA A 397 -1.90 -0.16 -23.90
CA ALA A 397 -0.51 -0.50 -24.13
C ALA A 397 0.43 0.56 -23.56
N ARG A 398 1.58 0.13 -23.05
CA ARG A 398 2.67 0.98 -22.56
C ARG A 398 4.01 0.41 -23.02
N SER A 399 4.90 1.28 -23.46
CA SER A 399 6.33 0.99 -23.62
C SER A 399 7.12 1.93 -22.74
N GLN A 400 8.00 1.39 -21.92
CA GLN A 400 8.80 2.15 -20.96
C GLN A 400 10.27 1.78 -21.07
N GLN A 401 11.12 2.76 -21.34
CA GLN A 401 12.55 2.66 -21.21
C GLN A 401 12.97 3.05 -19.80
N VAL A 402 13.82 2.24 -19.19
CA VAL A 402 14.43 2.50 -17.88
C VAL A 402 15.94 2.46 -18.05
N VAL A 403 16.61 3.53 -17.64
CA VAL A 403 18.07 3.63 -17.66
C VAL A 403 18.56 3.75 -16.22
N TYR A 404 19.40 2.81 -15.84
CA TYR A 404 20.09 2.80 -14.55
C TYR A 404 21.55 3.17 -14.70
N ARG A 405 22.05 3.93 -13.71
CA ARG A 405 23.48 4.10 -13.46
C ARG A 405 23.69 4.03 -11.97
N ALA A 406 24.60 3.16 -11.54
CA ALA A 406 24.91 3.03 -10.11
C ALA A 406 26.41 2.77 -9.93
N ARG A 407 27.00 3.39 -8.90
CA ARG A 407 28.42 3.21 -8.52
C ARG A 407 28.62 3.40 -7.03
N ASP A 408 29.61 2.73 -6.47
CA ASP A 408 30.16 3.03 -5.17
C ASP A 408 31.48 3.80 -5.34
N THR A 409 31.59 5.00 -4.77
CA THR A 409 32.78 5.83 -4.89
C THR A 409 33.85 5.51 -3.88
N VAL A 410 33.53 4.78 -2.82
CA VAL A 410 34.46 4.29 -1.79
C VAL A 410 35.14 3.00 -2.26
N ASN A 411 34.39 2.12 -2.90
CA ASN A 411 34.87 0.80 -3.35
C ASN A 411 34.73 0.60 -4.86
N PRO A 412 35.30 1.46 -5.70
CA PRO A 412 35.06 1.43 -7.14
C PRO A 412 35.57 0.15 -7.83
N ALA A 413 36.55 -0.53 -7.24
CA ALA A 413 37.09 -1.78 -7.77
C ALA A 413 36.25 -3.01 -7.42
N ALA A 414 35.49 -2.95 -6.30
CA ALA A 414 34.60 -4.03 -5.86
C ALA A 414 33.23 -3.99 -6.57
N TYR A 415 32.87 -2.84 -7.12
CA TYR A 415 31.60 -2.61 -7.83
C TYR A 415 31.88 -2.23 -9.27
N ALA A 416 31.63 -3.16 -10.17
CA ALA A 416 31.52 -2.78 -11.57
C ALA A 416 30.36 -1.78 -11.71
N SER A 417 30.63 -0.61 -12.31
CA SER A 417 29.58 0.39 -12.58
C SER A 417 28.44 -0.29 -13.36
N GLY A 418 27.23 -0.21 -12.84
CA GLY A 418 26.05 -0.82 -13.46
C GLY A 418 25.33 0.20 -14.32
N ASP A 419 25.80 0.42 -15.56
CA ASP A 419 25.01 1.16 -16.55
C ASP A 419 24.11 0.18 -17.32
N GLN A 420 22.81 0.37 -17.24
CA GLN A 420 21.84 -0.46 -17.93
C GLN A 420 20.72 0.33 -18.55
N SER A 421 20.32 -0.10 -19.73
CA SER A 421 19.05 0.32 -20.36
C SER A 421 18.19 -0.91 -20.62
N ARG A 422 16.95 -0.85 -20.22
CA ARG A 422 15.93 -1.88 -20.46
C ARG A 422 14.68 -1.24 -21.00
N THR A 423 14.07 -1.88 -22.00
CA THR A 423 12.72 -1.53 -22.45
C THR A 423 11.76 -2.62 -21.98
N VAL A 424 10.72 -2.21 -21.29
CA VAL A 424 9.67 -3.10 -20.78
C VAL A 424 8.31 -2.64 -21.29
N ASN A 425 7.41 -3.61 -21.51
CA ASN A 425 6.10 -3.35 -22.08
C ASN A 425 5.00 -3.91 -21.18
N ALA A 426 3.90 -3.16 -21.08
CA ALA A 426 2.65 -3.59 -20.49
C ALA A 426 1.53 -3.50 -21.53
N TYR A 427 0.52 -4.36 -21.39
CA TYR A 427 -0.72 -4.29 -22.14
C TYR A 427 -1.89 -4.77 -21.33
N GLU A 428 -3.08 -4.36 -21.70
CA GLU A 428 -4.33 -4.86 -21.13
C GLU A 428 -5.44 -4.90 -22.16
N ILE A 429 -6.32 -5.89 -21.99
CA ILE A 429 -7.60 -6.00 -22.68
C ILE A 429 -8.65 -6.26 -21.60
N GLY A 430 -9.66 -5.40 -21.52
CA GLY A 430 -10.75 -5.50 -20.58
C GLY A 430 -12.09 -5.46 -21.28
N LEU A 431 -13.03 -6.26 -20.81
CA LEU A 431 -14.42 -6.26 -21.27
C LEU A 431 -15.34 -6.13 -20.06
N ARG A 432 -16.33 -5.24 -20.17
CA ARG A 432 -17.42 -5.11 -19.21
C ARG A 432 -18.74 -5.21 -19.96
N GLN A 433 -19.63 -6.08 -19.48
CA GLN A 433 -20.97 -6.30 -20.01
C GLN A 433 -22.02 -6.01 -18.94
N LYS A 434 -22.85 -5.02 -19.14
CA LYS A 434 -24.05 -4.83 -18.33
C LYS A 434 -25.08 -5.90 -18.72
N LEU A 435 -25.56 -6.65 -17.74
CA LEU A 435 -26.62 -7.65 -17.94
C LEU A 435 -27.99 -7.04 -17.66
N ASN A 436 -28.05 -6.09 -16.73
CA ASN A 436 -29.21 -5.26 -16.41
C ASN A 436 -28.73 -3.98 -15.70
N GLN A 437 -29.65 -3.22 -15.09
CA GLN A 437 -29.31 -1.94 -14.42
C GLN A 437 -28.39 -2.14 -13.21
N ASP A 438 -28.47 -3.29 -12.53
CA ASP A 438 -27.83 -3.56 -11.26
C ASP A 438 -26.63 -4.52 -11.37
N LEU A 439 -26.54 -5.32 -12.44
CA LEU A 439 -25.57 -6.40 -12.58
C LEU A 439 -24.71 -6.23 -13.82
N SER A 440 -23.40 -6.27 -13.63
CA SER A 440 -22.39 -6.30 -14.70
C SER A 440 -21.47 -7.48 -14.55
N LEU A 441 -21.04 -8.05 -15.68
CA LEU A 441 -19.89 -8.94 -15.77
C LEU A 441 -18.67 -8.16 -16.22
N PHE A 442 -17.50 -8.53 -15.75
CA PHE A 442 -16.24 -7.99 -16.27
C PHE A 442 -15.20 -9.10 -16.42
N GLY A 443 -14.28 -8.88 -17.34
CA GLY A 443 -13.11 -9.73 -17.52
C GLY A 443 -11.94 -8.94 -18.03
N ARG A 444 -10.72 -9.32 -17.62
CA ARG A 444 -9.49 -8.65 -18.00
C ARG A 444 -8.35 -9.64 -18.17
N VAL A 445 -7.51 -9.38 -19.16
CA VAL A 445 -6.20 -10.00 -19.31
C VAL A 445 -5.16 -8.90 -19.50
N GLY A 446 -3.96 -9.09 -18.94
CA GLY A 446 -2.92 -8.08 -19.03
C GLY A 446 -1.52 -8.62 -18.77
N ARG A 447 -0.57 -7.73 -19.01
CA ARG A 447 0.84 -7.91 -18.67
C ARG A 447 1.33 -6.70 -17.91
N SER A 448 2.01 -6.96 -16.80
CA SER A 448 2.71 -5.96 -16.01
C SER A 448 4.19 -6.27 -15.88
N PHE A 449 4.92 -5.32 -15.29
CA PHE A 449 6.34 -5.47 -15.01
C PHE A 449 6.73 -4.75 -13.72
N ARG A 450 7.86 -5.16 -13.14
CA ARG A 450 8.56 -4.47 -12.07
C ARG A 450 10.05 -4.42 -12.38
N ILE A 451 10.65 -3.30 -12.04
CA ILE A 451 12.10 -3.09 -12.14
C ILE A 451 12.69 -3.21 -10.73
N ALA A 452 13.91 -3.74 -10.62
CA ALA A 452 14.62 -3.81 -9.35
C ALA A 452 14.88 -2.40 -8.78
N THR A 453 14.77 -2.28 -7.46
CA THR A 453 15.17 -1.07 -6.72
C THR A 453 16.71 -0.97 -6.64
N VAL A 454 17.22 0.20 -6.27
CA VAL A 454 18.66 0.39 -6.07
C VAL A 454 19.22 -0.58 -5.02
N ASP A 455 18.49 -0.77 -3.91
CA ASP A 455 18.92 -1.68 -2.85
C ASP A 455 18.88 -3.16 -3.27
N GLU A 456 17.98 -3.55 -4.17
CA GLU A 456 17.95 -4.91 -4.73
C GLU A 456 19.11 -5.15 -5.71
N ILE A 457 19.53 -4.13 -6.44
CA ILE A 457 20.68 -4.19 -7.35
C ILE A 457 21.98 -4.19 -6.55
N PHE A 458 22.00 -3.45 -5.43
CA PHE A 458 23.19 -3.20 -4.62
C PHE A 458 23.33 -4.28 -3.54
N ASN A 459 24.11 -5.30 -3.83
CA ASN A 459 24.36 -6.37 -2.88
C ASN A 459 25.39 -5.93 -1.85
N GLN A 460 24.96 -5.53 -0.66
CA GLN A 460 25.85 -5.06 0.42
C GLN A 460 26.73 -6.17 1.01
N TYR A 461 26.25 -7.41 0.89
CA TYR A 461 26.95 -8.61 1.33
C TYR A 461 27.24 -9.46 0.09
N GLY A 462 28.21 -9.06 -0.74
CA GLY A 462 28.71 -9.93 -1.81
C GLY A 462 29.12 -11.29 -1.24
N VAL A 463 29.36 -12.26 -2.09
CA VAL A 463 29.86 -13.57 -1.66
C VAL A 463 31.06 -13.33 -0.74
N CYS A 464 30.85 -13.52 0.56
CA CYS A 464 31.94 -13.44 1.52
C CYS A 464 32.83 -14.66 1.32
N ASP A 465 34.13 -14.46 1.21
CA ASP A 465 35.10 -15.54 1.24
C ASP A 465 34.97 -16.27 2.58
N PRO A 466 34.67 -17.57 2.61
CA PRO A 466 34.44 -18.30 3.87
C PRO A 466 35.68 -18.42 4.77
N VAL A 467 36.87 -18.11 4.28
CA VAL A 467 38.10 -18.21 5.00
C VAL A 467 38.57 -16.85 5.54
N SER A 468 38.51 -15.81 4.70
CA SER A 468 38.96 -14.46 5.05
C SER A 468 37.84 -13.58 5.60
N TYR A 469 36.57 -13.98 5.51
CA TYR A 469 35.37 -13.18 5.81
C TYR A 469 35.33 -11.81 5.07
N VAL A 470 36.11 -11.66 4.01
CA VAL A 470 36.05 -10.47 3.15
C VAL A 470 34.88 -10.63 2.20
N CYS A 471 33.91 -9.77 2.36
CA CYS A 471 32.74 -9.71 1.49
C CYS A 471 33.00 -8.75 0.33
N ASN A 472 33.00 -9.25 -0.90
CA ASN A 472 33.05 -8.42 -2.10
C ASN A 472 31.63 -8.01 -2.44
N SER A 473 31.29 -6.76 -2.24
CA SER A 473 30.00 -6.22 -2.69
C SER A 473 29.99 -6.20 -4.23
N LYS A 474 28.93 -6.76 -4.81
CA LYS A 474 28.80 -6.83 -6.26
C LYS A 474 27.48 -6.19 -6.68
N ILE A 475 27.52 -5.28 -7.65
CA ILE A 475 26.29 -4.82 -8.30
C ILE A 475 25.72 -6.00 -9.09
N SER A 476 24.59 -6.53 -8.64
CA SER A 476 23.87 -7.59 -9.36
C SER A 476 22.79 -7.00 -10.23
N ILE A 477 22.90 -7.23 -11.52
CA ILE A 477 21.93 -6.79 -12.51
C ILE A 477 20.81 -7.82 -12.56
N LEU A 478 19.62 -7.44 -12.06
CA LEU A 478 18.45 -8.29 -12.07
C LEU A 478 17.61 -8.03 -13.33
N GLU A 479 17.13 -9.11 -13.93
CA GLU A 479 16.16 -8.99 -15.03
C GLU A 479 14.83 -8.42 -14.54
N PRO A 480 14.12 -7.62 -15.34
CA PRO A 480 12.81 -7.13 -14.99
C PRO A 480 11.84 -8.28 -14.68
N GLN A 481 11.17 -8.20 -13.55
CA GLN A 481 10.05 -9.08 -13.24
C GLN A 481 8.91 -8.79 -14.21
N THR A 482 8.24 -9.82 -14.70
CA THR A 482 7.04 -9.69 -15.54
C THR A 482 5.92 -10.57 -15.01
N SER A 483 4.68 -10.12 -15.18
CA SER A 483 3.47 -10.84 -14.85
C SER A 483 2.54 -10.93 -16.05
N GLN A 484 1.86 -12.05 -16.17
CA GLN A 484 0.66 -12.19 -17.00
C GLN A 484 -0.50 -12.47 -16.05
N ASP A 485 -1.52 -11.66 -16.10
CA ASP A 485 -2.69 -11.74 -15.24
C ASP A 485 -3.98 -11.86 -16.04
N SER A 486 -4.93 -12.58 -15.46
CA SER A 486 -6.29 -12.72 -15.96
C SER A 486 -7.26 -12.66 -14.78
N GLU A 487 -8.41 -12.05 -15.01
CA GLU A 487 -9.45 -11.86 -14.00
C GLU A 487 -10.81 -11.91 -14.68
N VAL A 488 -11.79 -12.47 -13.98
CA VAL A 488 -13.20 -12.40 -14.34
C VAL A 488 -14.03 -12.23 -13.07
N GLY A 489 -15.06 -11.42 -13.14
CA GLY A 489 -15.88 -11.13 -11.98
C GLY A 489 -17.24 -10.56 -12.32
N ILE A 490 -17.98 -10.28 -11.26
CA ILE A 490 -19.29 -9.64 -11.29
C ILE A 490 -19.31 -8.45 -10.35
N ASP A 491 -20.04 -7.42 -10.75
CA ASP A 491 -20.43 -6.28 -9.93
C ASP A 491 -21.95 -6.21 -9.88
N TYR A 492 -22.47 -6.22 -8.67
CA TYR A 492 -23.88 -6.01 -8.40
C TYR A 492 -24.05 -4.79 -7.52
N GLN A 493 -24.97 -3.89 -7.91
CA GLN A 493 -25.24 -2.67 -7.17
C GLN A 493 -26.72 -2.30 -7.35
N ASP A 494 -27.46 -2.35 -6.25
CA ASP A 494 -28.82 -1.79 -6.15
C ASP A 494 -28.85 -0.64 -5.13
N GLY A 495 -29.99 -0.09 -4.81
CA GLY A 495 -30.12 1.01 -3.84
C GLY A 495 -29.68 0.67 -2.40
N LYS A 496 -29.47 -0.60 -2.05
CA LYS A 496 -29.14 -1.09 -0.70
C LYS A 496 -27.92 -1.99 -0.62
N ASN A 497 -27.51 -2.56 -1.75
CA ASN A 497 -26.47 -3.56 -1.78
C ASN A 497 -25.40 -3.17 -2.79
N THR A 498 -24.15 -3.42 -2.41
CA THR A 498 -23.05 -3.58 -3.35
C THR A 498 -22.43 -4.95 -3.13
N LEU A 499 -22.17 -5.67 -4.19
CA LEU A 499 -21.43 -6.93 -4.15
C LEU A 499 -20.49 -7.00 -5.33
N ARG A 500 -19.26 -7.25 -5.06
CA ARG A 500 -18.24 -7.59 -6.04
C ARG A 500 -17.70 -8.98 -5.74
N ALA A 501 -17.57 -9.78 -6.79
CA ALA A 501 -16.89 -11.06 -6.71
C ALA A 501 -15.95 -11.22 -7.91
N ALA A 502 -14.69 -11.58 -7.67
CA ALA A 502 -13.71 -11.78 -8.72
C ALA A 502 -12.86 -13.02 -8.46
N ILE A 503 -12.54 -13.74 -9.53
CA ILE A 503 -11.51 -14.78 -9.53
C ILE A 503 -10.36 -14.32 -10.42
N PHE A 504 -9.14 -14.54 -9.96
CA PHE A 504 -7.94 -14.11 -10.67
C PHE A 504 -6.87 -15.20 -10.75
N GLN A 505 -6.02 -15.09 -11.76
CA GLN A 505 -4.77 -15.83 -11.87
C GLN A 505 -3.65 -14.92 -12.38
N MET A 506 -2.46 -15.04 -11.77
CA MET A 506 -1.25 -14.33 -12.17
C MET A 506 -0.11 -15.34 -12.32
N LYS A 507 0.66 -15.25 -13.41
CA LYS A 507 1.88 -16.01 -13.67
C LYS A 507 3.04 -15.04 -13.75
N LEU A 508 4.04 -15.21 -12.90
CA LEU A 508 5.21 -14.35 -12.83
C LEU A 508 6.45 -15.08 -13.29
N ASN A 509 7.32 -14.33 -13.96
CA ASN A 509 8.67 -14.74 -14.31
C ASN A 509 9.65 -13.70 -13.77
N ASN A 510 10.86 -14.14 -13.39
CA ASN A 510 11.92 -13.31 -12.87
C ASN A 510 11.50 -12.48 -11.65
N GLU A 511 10.68 -13.03 -10.77
CA GLU A 511 10.29 -12.34 -9.53
C GLU A 511 11.54 -12.01 -8.73
N ILE A 512 11.70 -10.74 -8.34
CA ILE A 512 12.88 -10.26 -7.63
C ILE A 512 12.67 -10.53 -6.14
N TYR A 513 13.60 -11.23 -5.50
CA TYR A 513 13.48 -11.69 -4.14
C TYR A 513 14.84 -11.77 -3.43
N TYR A 514 14.86 -11.53 -2.12
CA TYR A 514 16.06 -11.73 -1.30
C TYR A 514 16.17 -13.19 -0.89
N ASN A 515 17.26 -13.85 -1.26
CA ASN A 515 17.58 -15.21 -0.84
C ASN A 515 18.50 -15.16 0.39
N SER A 516 17.95 -15.45 1.56
CA SER A 516 18.69 -15.39 2.83
C SER A 516 19.81 -16.45 2.95
N LEU A 517 19.74 -17.58 2.24
CA LEU A 517 20.79 -18.58 2.21
C LEU A 517 21.98 -18.13 1.35
N ALA A 518 21.71 -17.41 0.28
CA ALA A 518 22.73 -16.84 -0.61
C ALA A 518 23.18 -15.45 -0.17
N GLY A 519 22.48 -14.81 0.77
CA GLY A 519 22.74 -13.44 1.23
C GLY A 519 22.57 -12.38 0.14
N THR A 520 21.75 -12.64 -0.89
CA THR A 520 21.67 -11.78 -2.08
C THR A 520 20.26 -11.70 -2.68
N ASN A 521 19.96 -10.58 -3.32
CA ASN A 521 18.79 -10.48 -4.18
C ASN A 521 19.01 -11.22 -5.49
N MET A 522 17.98 -11.90 -5.96
CA MET A 522 18.03 -12.70 -7.19
C MET A 522 16.67 -12.74 -7.89
N ASN A 523 16.67 -13.12 -9.17
CA ASN A 523 15.46 -13.47 -9.86
C ASN A 523 15.07 -14.90 -9.48
N LEU A 524 13.87 -15.06 -8.92
CA LEU A 524 13.31 -16.36 -8.58
C LEU A 524 12.87 -17.14 -9.82
N ALA A 525 12.77 -18.44 -9.64
CA ALA A 525 12.00 -19.31 -10.52
C ALA A 525 10.54 -18.83 -10.65
N PRO A 526 9.87 -19.21 -11.76
CA PRO A 526 8.51 -18.79 -12.04
C PRO A 526 7.52 -19.13 -10.91
N THR A 527 6.66 -18.18 -10.59
CA THR A 527 5.62 -18.31 -9.56
C THR A 527 4.22 -18.18 -10.14
N ARG A 528 3.21 -18.58 -9.38
CA ARG A 528 1.78 -18.41 -9.73
C ARG A 528 0.98 -17.99 -8.51
N ARG A 529 0.06 -17.08 -8.73
CA ARG A 529 -0.99 -16.69 -7.77
C ARG A 529 -2.34 -16.96 -8.40
N SER A 530 -3.29 -17.41 -7.59
CA SER A 530 -4.70 -17.51 -7.98
C SER A 530 -5.57 -17.31 -6.74
N GLY A 531 -6.74 -16.73 -6.91
CA GLY A 531 -7.58 -16.44 -5.78
C GLY A 531 -9.01 -16.04 -6.13
N LEU A 532 -9.77 -15.86 -5.06
CA LEU A 532 -11.13 -15.33 -5.03
C LEU A 532 -11.13 -14.11 -4.13
N GLU A 533 -11.73 -13.03 -4.59
CA GLU A 533 -11.96 -11.79 -3.85
C GLU A 533 -13.47 -11.51 -3.82
N LEU A 534 -14.01 -11.27 -2.63
CA LEU A 534 -15.41 -10.91 -2.40
C LEU A 534 -15.45 -9.65 -1.55
N GLU A 535 -16.20 -8.67 -1.97
CA GLU A 535 -16.48 -7.44 -1.23
C GLU A 535 -17.97 -7.13 -1.33
N GLY A 536 -18.56 -6.63 -0.26
CA GLY A 536 -19.94 -6.21 -0.30
C GLY A 536 -20.31 -5.30 0.87
N MET A 537 -21.33 -4.49 0.63
CA MET A 537 -21.99 -3.68 1.64
C MET A 537 -23.50 -3.87 1.55
N HIS A 538 -24.12 -3.98 2.72
CA HIS A 538 -25.57 -4.05 2.84
C HIS A 538 -26.09 -3.01 3.83
N TYR A 539 -27.09 -2.24 3.40
CA TYR A 539 -27.84 -1.32 4.27
C TYR A 539 -29.12 -2.00 4.74
N TYR A 540 -29.11 -2.52 5.96
CA TYR A 540 -30.30 -3.12 6.59
C TYR A 540 -31.38 -2.06 6.81
N THR A 541 -30.94 -0.87 7.26
CA THR A 541 -31.77 0.32 7.44
C THR A 541 -30.90 1.55 7.15
N ASP A 542 -31.48 2.75 7.11
CA ASP A 542 -30.71 4.01 7.02
C ASP A 542 -29.77 4.21 8.20
N ALA A 543 -30.03 3.51 9.31
CA ALA A 543 -29.23 3.57 10.52
C ALA A 543 -28.17 2.46 10.62
N LEU A 544 -28.34 1.32 9.95
CA LEU A 544 -27.47 0.15 10.10
C LEU A 544 -26.96 -0.34 8.74
N SER A 545 -25.67 -0.31 8.56
CA SER A 545 -24.97 -0.90 7.41
C SER A 545 -23.88 -1.86 7.87
N VAL A 546 -23.57 -2.84 7.01
CA VAL A 546 -22.49 -3.81 7.24
C VAL A 546 -21.71 -3.97 5.95
N ALA A 547 -20.42 -3.66 5.98
CA ALA A 547 -19.46 -4.03 4.95
C ALA A 547 -18.77 -5.34 5.32
N ALA A 548 -18.49 -6.17 4.32
CA ALA A 548 -17.75 -7.41 4.50
C ALA A 548 -16.80 -7.65 3.34
N SER A 549 -15.63 -8.18 3.63
CA SER A 549 -14.68 -8.62 2.62
C SER A 549 -14.13 -10.01 2.94
N TYR A 550 -13.87 -10.79 1.88
CA TYR A 550 -13.22 -12.09 1.99
C TYR A 550 -12.24 -12.27 0.84
N SER A 551 -11.06 -12.78 1.14
CA SER A 551 -10.11 -13.20 0.11
C SER A 551 -9.58 -14.61 0.39
N TYR A 552 -9.46 -15.39 -0.68
CA TYR A 552 -8.78 -16.67 -0.70
C TYR A 552 -7.66 -16.61 -1.73
N THR A 553 -6.39 -16.71 -1.30
CA THR A 553 -5.21 -16.56 -2.17
C THR A 553 -4.30 -17.77 -2.05
N VAL A 554 -3.92 -18.33 -3.19
CA VAL A 554 -2.93 -19.41 -3.31
C VAL A 554 -1.75 -18.90 -4.12
N ALA A 555 -0.62 -18.68 -3.46
CA ALA A 555 0.64 -18.27 -4.07
C ALA A 555 1.66 -19.40 -3.97
N LYS A 556 2.23 -19.82 -5.11
CA LYS A 556 3.10 -21.00 -5.20
C LYS A 556 4.26 -20.81 -6.17
N PHE A 557 5.38 -21.44 -5.87
CA PHE A 557 6.44 -21.67 -6.85
C PHE A 557 5.96 -22.66 -7.91
N ARG A 558 6.29 -22.41 -9.17
CA ARG A 558 5.97 -23.34 -10.28
C ARG A 558 7.07 -24.36 -10.50
N GLU A 559 8.31 -23.95 -10.26
CA GLU A 559 9.53 -24.75 -10.42
C GLU A 559 10.66 -24.11 -9.60
N GLY A 560 11.84 -24.70 -9.60
CA GLY A 560 13.06 -24.17 -9.04
C GLY A 560 13.52 -24.85 -7.77
N THR A 561 14.68 -24.40 -7.26
CA THR A 561 15.29 -24.90 -6.02
C THR A 561 15.66 -23.74 -5.10
N TYR A 562 15.56 -23.98 -3.80
CA TYR A 562 16.01 -23.06 -2.75
C TYR A 562 16.86 -23.84 -1.76
N GLY A 563 18.13 -23.44 -1.58
CA GLY A 563 19.07 -24.20 -0.74
C GLY A 563 19.25 -25.66 -1.18
N GLY A 564 19.15 -25.96 -2.48
CA GLY A 564 19.23 -27.31 -3.02
C GLY A 564 17.93 -28.15 -2.92
N ILE A 565 16.88 -27.62 -2.29
CA ILE A 565 15.57 -28.27 -2.15
C ILE A 565 14.67 -27.83 -3.32
N ASN A 566 13.97 -28.77 -3.95
CA ASN A 566 12.97 -28.46 -4.97
C ASN A 566 11.75 -27.80 -4.31
N VAL A 567 11.42 -26.59 -4.73
CA VAL A 567 10.29 -25.79 -4.20
C VAL A 567 9.04 -25.82 -5.09
N ALA A 568 9.06 -26.58 -6.18
CA ALA A 568 7.92 -26.67 -7.10
C ALA A 568 6.64 -27.14 -6.37
N GLY A 569 5.62 -26.30 -6.38
CA GLY A 569 4.36 -26.53 -5.69
C GLY A 569 4.29 -26.03 -4.24
N ASP A 570 5.41 -25.58 -3.66
CA ASP A 570 5.45 -25.00 -2.31
C ASP A 570 4.81 -23.61 -2.29
N SER A 571 4.31 -23.23 -1.12
CA SER A 571 3.66 -21.95 -0.91
C SER A 571 4.68 -20.85 -0.71
N ILE A 572 4.41 -19.67 -1.27
CA ILE A 572 5.21 -18.47 -1.01
C ILE A 572 5.00 -18.05 0.45
N PRO A 573 6.09 -17.79 1.20
CA PRO A 573 6.02 -17.31 2.58
C PRO A 573 5.21 -16.00 2.75
N LEU A 574 4.69 -15.80 3.97
CA LEU A 574 3.95 -14.61 4.38
C LEU A 574 2.65 -14.34 3.60
N VAL A 575 2.12 -15.36 2.93
CA VAL A 575 0.83 -15.26 2.22
C VAL A 575 -0.22 -16.11 2.94
N PRO A 576 -1.16 -15.50 3.69
CA PRO A 576 -2.27 -16.23 4.30
C PRO A 576 -3.26 -16.65 3.21
N ARG A 577 -3.74 -17.89 3.28
CA ARG A 577 -4.72 -18.37 2.31
C ARG A 577 -6.09 -17.73 2.43
N GLN A 578 -6.46 -17.31 3.63
CA GLN A 578 -7.79 -16.78 3.93
C GLN A 578 -7.67 -15.50 4.74
N ARG A 579 -8.45 -14.51 4.35
CA ARG A 579 -8.67 -13.30 5.13
C ARG A 579 -10.16 -12.95 5.09
N PHE A 580 -10.64 -12.38 6.18
CA PHE A 580 -12.01 -11.94 6.31
C PHE A 580 -12.04 -10.66 7.13
N SER A 581 -12.85 -9.70 6.71
CA SER A 581 -13.16 -8.49 7.47
C SER A 581 -14.67 -8.26 7.50
N LEU A 582 -15.16 -7.75 8.64
CA LEU A 582 -16.56 -7.40 8.83
C LEU A 582 -16.63 -6.05 9.55
N SER A 583 -17.24 -5.06 8.91
CA SER A 583 -17.27 -3.67 9.37
C SER A 583 -18.72 -3.17 9.51
N PRO A 584 -19.39 -3.42 10.65
CA PRO A 584 -20.70 -2.86 10.95
C PRO A 584 -20.60 -1.37 11.31
N SER A 585 -21.59 -0.58 10.90
CA SER A 585 -21.79 0.82 11.28
C SER A 585 -23.26 1.07 11.65
N TRP A 586 -23.49 1.53 12.87
CA TRP A 586 -24.82 1.77 13.42
C TRP A 586 -24.97 3.21 13.92
N LYS A 587 -25.87 3.97 13.33
CA LYS A 587 -26.33 5.25 13.84
C LYS A 587 -27.27 4.98 15.02
N VAL A 588 -26.73 5.03 16.23
CA VAL A 588 -27.51 4.83 17.48
C VAL A 588 -28.53 5.96 17.67
N SER A 589 -28.16 7.16 17.20
CA SER A 589 -29.03 8.34 17.10
C SER A 589 -28.52 9.23 15.96
N ASP A 590 -29.23 10.31 15.62
CA ASP A 590 -28.81 11.27 14.58
C ASP A 590 -27.43 11.89 14.87
N LYS A 591 -26.98 11.90 16.12
CA LYS A 591 -25.71 12.47 16.55
C LYS A 591 -24.65 11.42 16.91
N THR A 592 -25.03 10.15 17.08
CA THR A 592 -24.15 9.12 17.63
C THR A 592 -24.05 7.93 16.69
N THR A 593 -22.84 7.56 16.32
CA THR A 593 -22.54 6.37 15.51
C THR A 593 -21.62 5.44 16.28
N LEU A 594 -21.98 4.16 16.33
CA LEU A 594 -21.13 3.05 16.77
C LEU A 594 -20.65 2.28 15.54
N SER A 595 -19.36 2.16 15.36
CA SER A 595 -18.75 1.39 14.28
C SER A 595 -17.81 0.34 14.86
N GLY A 596 -17.58 -0.72 14.11
CA GLY A 596 -16.62 -1.76 14.48
C GLY A 596 -15.95 -2.35 13.25
N ASN A 597 -14.87 -3.07 13.50
CA ASN A 597 -14.22 -3.94 12.51
C ASN A 597 -13.81 -5.24 13.21
N ALA A 598 -14.13 -6.38 12.60
CA ALA A 598 -13.61 -7.68 12.98
C ALA A 598 -12.75 -8.21 11.82
N ASN A 599 -11.48 -8.41 12.06
CA ASN A 599 -10.52 -8.84 11.05
C ASN A 599 -9.94 -10.21 11.40
N TYR A 600 -9.94 -11.15 10.46
CA TYR A 600 -9.35 -12.48 10.57
C TYR A 600 -8.29 -12.70 9.51
N VAL A 601 -7.12 -13.19 9.91
CA VAL A 601 -6.01 -13.59 9.02
C VAL A 601 -5.66 -15.04 9.31
N GLY A 602 -5.65 -15.87 8.28
CA GLY A 602 -5.32 -17.29 8.35
C GLY A 602 -3.83 -17.55 8.59
N GLN A 603 -3.49 -18.81 8.82
CA GLN A 603 -2.10 -19.23 8.99
C GLN A 603 -1.29 -18.99 7.72
N GLN A 604 0.01 -18.67 7.89
CA GLN A 604 0.95 -18.43 6.80
C GLN A 604 2.33 -19.01 7.15
N TYR A 605 3.15 -19.29 6.13
CA TYR A 605 4.53 -19.70 6.35
C TYR A 605 5.38 -18.53 6.81
N PHE A 606 6.39 -18.80 7.64
CA PHE A 606 7.36 -17.80 8.06
C PHE A 606 8.18 -17.31 6.87
N ASP A 607 8.69 -16.10 6.96
CA ASP A 607 9.77 -15.65 6.08
C ASP A 607 11.01 -16.56 6.23
N ASN A 608 11.86 -16.61 5.21
CA ASN A 608 12.99 -17.54 5.11
C ASN A 608 12.62 -19.05 5.07
N ASP A 609 11.36 -19.39 4.80
CA ASP A 609 10.91 -20.78 4.60
C ASP A 609 10.26 -21.02 3.21
N PRO A 610 10.93 -20.69 2.08
CA PRO A 610 10.39 -20.94 0.74
C PRO A 610 10.15 -22.42 0.43
N ALA A 611 10.90 -23.33 1.04
CA ALA A 611 10.75 -24.78 0.90
C ALA A 611 9.67 -25.38 1.82
N ASN A 612 9.02 -24.57 2.64
CA ASN A 612 7.99 -24.97 3.59
C ASN A 612 8.43 -26.09 4.56
N THR A 613 9.72 -26.12 4.90
CA THR A 613 10.37 -27.16 5.72
C THR A 613 10.54 -26.81 7.19
N PHE A 614 10.21 -25.59 7.60
CA PHE A 614 10.36 -25.12 8.99
C PHE A 614 9.53 -25.91 10.01
N GLY A 615 8.50 -26.65 9.56
CA GLY A 615 7.68 -27.56 10.37
C GLY A 615 6.55 -26.89 11.14
N GLN A 616 6.49 -25.55 11.20
CA GLN A 616 5.40 -24.78 11.80
C GLN A 616 5.05 -23.55 10.95
N LYS A 617 3.87 -22.99 11.19
CA LYS A 617 3.37 -21.78 10.54
C LYS A 617 3.14 -20.69 11.55
N MET A 618 3.20 -19.45 11.11
CA MET A 618 2.68 -18.32 11.86
C MET A 618 1.19 -18.58 12.17
N PRO A 619 0.75 -18.40 13.41
CA PRO A 619 -0.62 -18.70 13.81
C PRO A 619 -1.62 -17.76 13.18
N ALA A 620 -2.83 -18.25 12.91
CA ALA A 620 -3.96 -17.41 12.57
C ALA A 620 -4.35 -16.53 13.77
N TYR A 621 -4.88 -15.33 13.45
CA TYR A 621 -5.37 -14.41 14.47
C TYR A 621 -6.65 -13.71 14.03
N ALA A 622 -7.40 -13.22 15.03
CA ALA A 622 -8.53 -12.34 14.83
C ALA A 622 -8.46 -11.18 15.82
N THR A 623 -8.82 -9.99 15.35
CA THR A 623 -8.92 -8.77 16.16
C THR A 623 -10.29 -8.13 15.98
N VAL A 624 -10.73 -7.39 16.99
CA VAL A 624 -11.95 -6.59 16.92
C VAL A 624 -11.64 -5.18 17.42
N ASP A 625 -12.03 -4.21 16.63
CA ASP A 625 -11.90 -2.78 16.94
C ASP A 625 -13.27 -2.13 17.02
N LEU A 626 -13.46 -1.17 17.90
CA LEU A 626 -14.70 -0.42 18.08
C LEU A 626 -14.43 1.07 18.14
N LYS A 627 -15.35 1.86 17.57
CA LYS A 627 -15.34 3.32 17.61
C LYS A 627 -16.75 3.85 17.90
N LEU A 628 -16.86 4.68 18.91
CA LEU A 628 -18.04 5.47 19.20
C LEU A 628 -17.76 6.92 18.83
N SER A 629 -18.60 7.52 17.97
CA SER A 629 -18.50 8.92 17.53
C SER A 629 -19.76 9.67 17.93
N HIS A 630 -19.63 10.89 18.44
CA HIS A 630 -20.75 11.76 18.83
C HIS A 630 -20.53 13.17 18.29
N GLN A 631 -21.52 13.67 17.52
CA GLN A 631 -21.52 15.03 16.95
C GLN A 631 -22.45 15.91 17.79
N GLU A 632 -21.89 16.98 18.40
CA GLU A 632 -22.68 17.98 19.12
C GLU A 632 -22.32 19.38 18.62
N GLY A 633 -23.19 19.95 17.82
CA GLY A 633 -22.93 21.22 17.12
C GLY A 633 -21.65 21.14 16.28
N SER A 634 -20.70 22.03 16.53
CA SER A 634 -19.38 22.07 15.89
C SER A 634 -18.38 21.02 16.43
N TRP A 635 -18.70 20.28 17.49
CA TRP A 635 -17.81 19.30 18.10
C TRP A 635 -18.08 17.89 17.60
N LEU A 636 -17.03 17.21 17.17
CA LEU A 636 -17.01 15.76 16.96
C LEU A 636 -16.13 15.12 18.05
N LEU A 637 -16.73 14.29 18.88
CA LEU A 637 -16.04 13.51 19.90
C LEU A 637 -15.98 12.05 19.44
N ALA A 638 -14.84 11.40 19.58
CA ALA A 638 -14.69 9.98 19.23
C ALA A 638 -13.88 9.24 20.30
N ALA A 639 -14.32 8.03 20.62
CA ALA A 639 -13.62 7.09 21.47
C ALA A 639 -13.38 5.79 20.67
N THR A 640 -12.12 5.38 20.53
CA THR A 640 -11.73 4.18 19.80
C THR A 640 -11.04 3.19 20.73
N VAL A 641 -11.38 1.91 20.59
CA VAL A 641 -10.72 0.78 21.24
C VAL A 641 -10.24 -0.16 20.16
N ASN A 642 -8.93 -0.34 20.02
CA ASN A 642 -8.36 -1.32 19.12
C ASN A 642 -7.97 -2.60 19.89
N ASN A 643 -8.06 -3.75 19.21
CA ASN A 643 -7.81 -5.06 19.78
C ASN A 643 -8.58 -5.29 21.08
N LEU A 644 -9.91 -5.14 21.01
CA LEU A 644 -10.85 -5.17 22.14
C LEU A 644 -10.63 -6.37 23.07
N PHE A 645 -10.35 -7.55 22.50
CA PHE A 645 -10.15 -8.80 23.24
C PHE A 645 -8.72 -9.04 23.72
N ASN A 646 -7.84 -8.03 23.56
CA ASN A 646 -6.43 -8.09 23.95
C ASN A 646 -5.68 -9.30 23.39
N ARG A 647 -5.94 -9.64 22.12
CA ARG A 647 -5.26 -10.75 21.44
C ARG A 647 -3.77 -10.45 21.29
N GLN A 648 -2.92 -11.35 21.74
CA GLN A 648 -1.49 -11.33 21.41
C GLN A 648 -1.32 -11.96 20.03
N TYR A 649 -0.70 -11.23 19.10
CA TYR A 649 -0.45 -11.68 17.73
C TYR A 649 0.72 -10.92 17.11
N PHE A 650 1.19 -11.42 15.99
CA PHE A 650 2.18 -10.77 15.14
C PHE A 650 1.81 -10.97 13.66
N THR A 651 2.20 -10.04 12.82
CA THR A 651 1.90 -10.04 11.38
C THR A 651 3.10 -10.44 10.54
N TYR A 652 4.30 -10.45 11.14
CA TYR A 652 5.55 -10.83 10.53
C TYR A 652 6.38 -11.69 11.46
N GLY A 653 6.98 -12.75 10.89
CA GLY A 653 7.89 -13.66 11.58
C GLY A 653 8.87 -14.28 10.61
N VAL A 654 10.12 -14.46 11.06
CA VAL A 654 11.26 -14.95 10.27
C VAL A 654 11.78 -16.22 10.90
N ALA A 655 11.79 -17.31 10.13
CA ALA A 655 12.39 -18.59 10.54
C ALA A 655 13.93 -18.47 10.55
N SER A 656 14.58 -19.07 11.54
CA SER A 656 16.04 -19.20 11.56
C SER A 656 16.46 -20.21 10.48
N THR A 657 17.43 -19.82 9.67
CA THR A 657 18.08 -20.73 8.71
C THR A 657 19.17 -21.59 9.36
N PHE A 658 19.55 -21.29 10.61
CA PHE A 658 20.66 -21.95 11.31
C PHE A 658 20.20 -22.83 12.47
N THR A 659 19.14 -22.46 13.18
CA THR A 659 18.66 -23.15 14.39
C THR A 659 17.26 -23.72 14.13
N PRO A 660 17.10 -25.03 14.10
CA PRO A 660 15.79 -25.65 13.89
C PRO A 660 14.76 -25.21 14.93
N GLY A 661 13.55 -24.87 14.48
CA GLY A 661 12.43 -24.45 15.32
C GLY A 661 12.53 -23.03 15.90
N ARG A 662 13.68 -22.34 15.78
CA ARG A 662 13.86 -20.97 16.24
C ARG A 662 13.28 -20.01 15.21
N TYR A 663 12.59 -18.97 15.70
CA TYR A 663 12.12 -17.87 14.87
C TYR A 663 12.12 -16.55 15.63
N ASN A 664 12.10 -15.47 14.88
CA ASN A 664 11.91 -14.11 15.37
C ASN A 664 10.54 -13.60 14.89
N ALA A 665 9.83 -12.84 15.74
CA ALA A 665 8.55 -12.26 15.37
C ALA A 665 8.39 -10.84 15.95
N TYR A 666 7.52 -10.03 15.33
CA TYR A 666 7.27 -8.65 15.69
C TYR A 666 5.87 -8.51 16.29
N PRO A 667 5.74 -8.52 17.65
CA PRO A 667 4.44 -8.45 18.32
C PRO A 667 3.71 -7.15 17.99
N MET A 668 2.43 -7.26 17.70
CA MET A 668 1.53 -6.13 17.48
C MET A 668 0.98 -5.58 18.80
N GLN A 669 0.48 -4.34 18.74
CA GLN A 669 -0.09 -3.66 19.89
C GLN A 669 -1.20 -4.50 20.55
N GLN A 670 -1.16 -4.55 21.88
CA GLN A 670 -2.24 -5.06 22.70
C GLN A 670 -3.43 -4.08 22.68
N ARG A 671 -4.50 -4.39 23.43
CA ARG A 671 -5.66 -3.49 23.54
C ARG A 671 -5.23 -2.08 23.91
N ASN A 672 -5.67 -1.12 23.12
CA ASN A 672 -5.33 0.29 23.31
C ASN A 672 -6.53 1.19 23.00
N PHE A 673 -6.49 2.40 23.53
CA PHE A 673 -7.57 3.37 23.50
C PHE A 673 -7.08 4.69 22.90
N LEU A 674 -8.01 5.40 22.24
CA LEU A 674 -7.80 6.77 21.77
C LEU A 674 -9.09 7.57 21.93
N LEU A 675 -8.96 8.74 22.51
CA LEU A 675 -10.03 9.75 22.62
C LEU A 675 -9.66 10.94 21.75
N ASN A 676 -10.54 11.33 20.84
CA ASN A 676 -10.38 12.49 19.97
C ASN A 676 -11.50 13.49 20.16
N ALA A 677 -11.16 14.76 20.10
CA ALA A 677 -12.09 15.87 20.01
C ALA A 677 -11.71 16.77 18.86
N THR A 678 -12.64 17.03 17.94
CA THR A 678 -12.43 17.92 16.79
C THR A 678 -13.50 19.00 16.80
N TYR A 679 -13.10 20.25 16.68
CA TYR A 679 -13.96 21.42 16.53
C TYR A 679 -13.91 21.93 15.09
N THR A 680 -15.07 22.16 14.49
CA THR A 680 -15.22 22.72 13.15
C THR A 680 -15.82 24.10 13.25
N PHE A 681 -15.24 25.11 12.56
CA PHE A 681 -15.65 26.51 12.61
C PHE A 681 -15.71 27.14 11.22
#